data_07e2850c4fb2ba48dbd288d41be80a3e
#
_entry.id   07e2850c4fb2ba48dbd288d41be80a3e
#
_cell.length_a   1.000
_cell.length_b   1.000
_cell.length_c   1.000
_cell.angle_alpha   90.00
_cell.angle_beta   90.00
_cell.angle_gamma   90.00
#
_symmetry.space_group_name_H-M   'P 1'
#
loop_
_entity.id
_entity.type
_entity.pdbx_description
1 polymer ?
#
loop_
_entity_poly.entity_id
_entity_poly.type
_entity_poly.pdbx_seq_one_letter_code
_entity_poly.pdbx_strand_id
1 'polypeptide(L)'
;MLAAAAMTVSGCSNGNPDKDTAMSNITESTVVRTVQAITEKCPEADKALVQKGVTQAAALWRAEDGTEAEFEQFATESYAATPEDRKVLFDKLSEAFETLYGTSNQVAVRLQKPLHLTGPEPTEIDYILGAFDPYSHLSDDLFANKTAFVTILNFPFYTLEEKNTLGKDWSRLEWAYARMGDAFTTRVPAKVKSEYSQVLSASENYIASYNIMMGHLLTEDGRRLFPEDMVLLSHWNLRDEIKSNYADIPNANEKQEMIYQVMLRIVDQSIPKDVVNNPAYDWAPYSNKTWKDGQEVQLQPETDVRYSHILNTFRVEEQIDRYSPQLPTGIARNFEEGMEVSASDIEQLFIRLISSDEVKEVAALIKERLGRDLRPYDIWYDGFKSRAAMSEDELTKMTQKKYPDAQAFAKDMPRMLRYLGFPARDAKYIAERIVVEPARGSGHAWGASGRWEPARLRTRIGDKGMDYKGYNIAVHEFGHNVEQTLDLYDIDYYMLNGVPNTAFTEALAFIFQKRDLELLGFDYKLDDNTTLDIFWGAYEIMGVALTDMYTWQWLYAHPEATASELRDAVVSIAKDVWNKYYAPVLGTPDCPLLAVYSHMVNSPMYLPNYPFGHIIEYQLESHLAQCRNRLDFASELRRIYTLGRLTPQIWMQQAVGSEVSVDPLLEAVGTIVRK
;
A
#
# COMPACT_ATOMS: atom_id res chain seq x y z
N MET A 1 -6.91 27.23 19.70
CA MET A 1 -7.28 28.39 18.86
C MET A 1 -6.16 28.63 17.87
N LEU A 2 -6.27 28.12 16.67
CA LEU A 2 -5.39 28.46 15.55
C LEU A 2 -6.32 28.74 14.37
N ALA A 3 -6.38 30.02 14.01
CA ALA A 3 -7.17 30.51 12.90
C ALA A 3 -6.45 30.15 11.58
N ALA A 4 -7.14 29.41 10.73
CA ALA A 4 -6.73 29.21 9.37
C ALA A 4 -6.87 30.52 8.59
N ALA A 5 -5.74 31.14 8.23
CA ALA A 5 -5.71 32.28 7.32
C ALA A 5 -5.82 31.73 5.89
N ALA A 6 -7.03 31.79 5.33
CA ALA A 6 -7.24 31.58 3.91
C ALA A 6 -6.67 32.78 3.15
N MET A 7 -5.54 32.61 2.47
CA MET A 7 -5.09 33.56 1.45
C MET A 7 -5.89 33.34 0.16
N THR A 8 -6.89 34.17 -0.05
CA THR A 8 -7.57 34.29 -1.36
C THR A 8 -6.66 35.04 -2.32
N VAL A 9 -6.01 34.33 -3.21
CA VAL A 9 -5.43 34.94 -4.42
C VAL A 9 -6.55 35.09 -5.43
N SER A 10 -7.05 36.31 -5.52
CA SER A 10 -8.03 36.72 -6.52
C SER A 10 -7.29 37.03 -7.82
N GLY A 11 -7.31 36.07 -8.74
CA GLY A 11 -6.86 36.25 -10.11
C GLY A 11 -8.05 36.10 -11.05
N CYS A 12 -8.64 37.20 -11.46
CA CYS A 12 -9.71 37.21 -12.48
C CYS A 12 -9.15 36.80 -13.83
N SER A 13 -9.63 35.68 -14.37
CA SER A 13 -9.86 35.54 -15.79
C SER A 13 -11.14 34.75 -16.02
N ASN A 14 -12.16 35.42 -16.49
CA ASN A 14 -13.36 34.82 -17.04
C ASN A 14 -13.00 34.13 -18.37
N GLY A 15 -12.76 32.83 -18.31
CA GLY A 15 -12.70 31.93 -19.43
C GLY A 15 -13.43 30.66 -19.01
N ASN A 16 -14.39 30.25 -19.82
CA ASN A 16 -15.14 29.02 -19.63
C ASN A 16 -14.14 27.86 -19.57
N PRO A 17 -14.05 27.03 -18.51
CA PRO A 17 -13.01 26.01 -18.46
C PRO A 17 -13.41 24.80 -19.30
N ASP A 18 -12.74 24.63 -20.42
CA ASP A 18 -12.09 23.41 -20.86
C ASP A 18 -12.94 22.15 -21.00
N LYS A 19 -13.78 22.11 -22.03
CA LYS A 19 -14.19 20.81 -22.60
C LYS A 19 -13.20 20.25 -23.63
N ASP A 20 -12.28 21.08 -24.17
CA ASP A 20 -11.48 20.71 -25.35
C ASP A 20 -9.98 20.43 -25.14
N THR A 21 -9.38 20.78 -24.00
CA THR A 21 -7.93 20.63 -23.79
C THR A 21 -7.49 19.23 -23.34
N ALA A 22 -8.41 18.35 -22.94
CA ALA A 22 -8.11 17.02 -22.44
C ALA A 22 -7.98 15.96 -23.53
N MET A 23 -8.57 16.20 -24.70
CA MET A 23 -8.62 15.19 -25.75
C MET A 23 -7.50 15.39 -26.79
N SER A 24 -7.02 14.25 -27.33
CA SER A 24 -6.12 14.26 -28.47
C SER A 24 -6.76 15.01 -29.65
N ASN A 25 -5.91 15.79 -30.35
CA ASN A 25 -6.28 16.46 -31.60
C ASN A 25 -5.80 15.69 -32.85
N ILE A 26 -5.29 14.47 -32.66
CA ILE A 26 -4.79 13.62 -33.75
C ILE A 26 -5.88 12.69 -34.23
N THR A 27 -6.21 12.78 -35.53
CA THR A 27 -7.22 11.94 -36.16
C THR A 27 -6.68 10.53 -36.46
N GLU A 28 -7.58 9.56 -36.56
CA GLU A 28 -7.23 8.18 -36.94
C GLU A 28 -6.54 8.14 -38.32
N SER A 29 -6.96 8.99 -39.27
CA SER A 29 -6.32 9.09 -40.57
C SER A 29 -4.88 9.57 -40.48
N THR A 30 -4.54 10.45 -39.53
CA THR A 30 -3.16 10.88 -39.29
C THR A 30 -2.34 9.76 -38.65
N VAL A 31 -2.90 9.01 -37.71
CA VAL A 31 -2.25 7.81 -37.15
C VAL A 31 -1.87 6.83 -38.29
N VAL A 32 -2.81 6.50 -39.17
CA VAL A 32 -2.57 5.59 -40.32
C VAL A 32 -1.47 6.11 -41.24
N ARG A 33 -1.49 7.40 -41.62
CA ARG A 33 -0.44 7.99 -42.45
C ARG A 33 0.92 7.97 -41.76
N THR A 34 0.95 8.30 -40.47
CA THR A 34 2.19 8.29 -39.66
C THR A 34 2.83 6.89 -39.62
N VAL A 35 2.00 5.86 -39.35
CA VAL A 35 2.46 4.46 -39.36
C VAL A 35 3.00 4.06 -40.72
N GLN A 36 2.33 4.46 -41.82
CA GLN A 36 2.79 4.19 -43.16
C GLN A 36 4.13 4.90 -43.41
N ALA A 37 4.26 6.18 -43.09
CA ALA A 37 5.50 6.95 -43.28
C ALA A 37 6.69 6.35 -42.50
N ILE A 38 6.49 5.92 -41.26
CA ILE A 38 7.54 5.24 -40.49
C ILE A 38 7.90 3.89 -41.11
N THR A 39 6.90 3.09 -41.52
CA THR A 39 7.16 1.76 -42.13
C THR A 39 7.89 1.87 -43.47
N GLU A 40 7.59 2.88 -44.26
CA GLU A 40 8.29 3.17 -45.53
C GLU A 40 9.75 3.61 -45.28
N LYS A 41 9.97 4.46 -44.26
CA LYS A 41 11.30 4.93 -43.86
C LYS A 41 12.16 3.83 -43.23
N CYS A 42 11.53 2.94 -42.45
CA CYS A 42 12.15 1.86 -41.67
C CYS A 42 11.54 0.51 -42.06
N PRO A 43 11.90 -0.09 -43.22
CA PRO A 43 11.24 -1.30 -43.73
C PRO A 43 11.40 -2.54 -42.81
N GLU A 44 12.42 -2.57 -41.96
CA GLU A 44 12.69 -3.66 -41.00
C GLU A 44 12.01 -3.46 -39.64
N ALA A 45 11.33 -2.33 -39.46
CA ALA A 45 10.63 -2.07 -38.20
C ALA A 45 9.46 -3.04 -38.01
N ASP A 46 9.25 -3.47 -36.74
CA ASP A 46 8.07 -4.24 -36.38
C ASP A 46 6.82 -3.35 -36.53
N LYS A 47 5.98 -3.69 -37.47
CA LYS A 47 4.76 -2.92 -37.79
C LYS A 47 3.77 -2.87 -36.63
N ALA A 48 3.66 -3.93 -35.83
CA ALA A 48 2.77 -3.95 -34.67
C ALA A 48 3.27 -2.99 -33.59
N LEU A 49 4.58 -2.95 -33.37
CA LEU A 49 5.22 -2.02 -32.45
C LEU A 49 5.07 -0.56 -32.93
N VAL A 50 5.30 -0.29 -34.21
CA VAL A 50 5.08 1.06 -34.81
C VAL A 50 3.64 1.49 -34.61
N GLN A 51 2.67 0.63 -34.97
CA GLN A 51 1.24 0.93 -34.81
C GLN A 51 0.92 1.26 -33.34
N LYS A 52 1.38 0.44 -32.40
CA LYS A 52 1.12 0.60 -30.97
C LYS A 52 1.72 1.92 -30.45
N GLY A 53 3.00 2.20 -30.74
CA GLY A 53 3.67 3.42 -30.28
C GLY A 53 3.03 4.69 -30.84
N VAL A 54 2.73 4.72 -32.16
CA VAL A 54 2.06 5.87 -32.79
C VAL A 54 0.66 6.08 -32.22
N THR A 55 -0.12 5.02 -32.04
CA THR A 55 -1.49 5.12 -31.47
C THR A 55 -1.46 5.68 -30.05
N GLN A 56 -0.57 5.19 -29.20
CA GLN A 56 -0.46 5.65 -27.82
C GLN A 56 0.08 7.08 -27.71
N ALA A 57 1.08 7.44 -28.53
CA ALA A 57 1.59 8.81 -28.59
C ALA A 57 0.50 9.79 -29.09
N ALA A 58 -0.24 9.42 -30.12
CA ALA A 58 -1.35 10.20 -30.63
C ALA A 58 -2.43 10.43 -29.58
N ALA A 59 -2.77 9.42 -28.78
CA ALA A 59 -3.80 9.52 -27.74
C ALA A 59 -3.48 10.56 -26.64
N LEU A 60 -2.20 10.87 -26.42
CA LEU A 60 -1.73 11.84 -25.44
C LEU A 60 -1.26 13.18 -26.03
N TRP A 61 -1.22 13.29 -27.37
CA TRP A 61 -0.84 14.51 -28.07
C TRP A 61 -1.98 15.52 -28.06
N ARG A 62 -1.72 16.73 -27.57
CA ARG A 62 -2.70 17.82 -27.43
C ARG A 62 -2.39 18.97 -28.39
N ALA A 63 -3.33 19.91 -28.52
CA ALA A 63 -3.17 21.10 -29.36
C ALA A 63 -1.93 21.96 -28.99
N GLU A 64 -1.56 21.98 -27.72
CA GLU A 64 -0.36 22.66 -27.22
C GLU A 64 0.96 21.99 -27.67
N ASP A 65 0.91 20.72 -28.02
CA ASP A 65 2.07 19.97 -28.50
C ASP A 65 2.33 20.19 -29.99
N GLY A 66 1.33 20.59 -30.75
CA GLY A 66 1.41 20.89 -32.16
C GLY A 66 0.25 20.34 -32.99
N THR A 67 0.28 20.65 -34.25
CA THR A 67 -0.70 20.22 -35.26
C THR A 67 -0.52 18.75 -35.64
N GLU A 68 -1.49 18.18 -36.39
CA GLU A 68 -1.39 16.82 -36.95
C GLU A 68 -0.16 16.64 -37.87
N ALA A 69 0.18 17.65 -38.67
CA ALA A 69 1.37 17.60 -39.55
C ALA A 69 2.67 17.61 -38.74
N GLU A 70 2.73 18.37 -37.64
CA GLU A 70 3.87 18.37 -36.74
C GLU A 70 3.98 17.06 -35.97
N PHE A 71 2.87 16.42 -35.60
CA PHE A 71 2.88 15.07 -35.01
C PHE A 71 3.43 14.04 -35.99
N GLU A 72 2.94 14.01 -37.24
CA GLU A 72 3.39 13.07 -38.27
C GLU A 72 4.91 13.23 -38.55
N GLN A 73 5.39 14.48 -38.70
CA GLN A 73 6.80 14.76 -38.84
C GLN A 73 7.61 14.32 -37.64
N PHE A 74 7.21 14.72 -36.43
CA PHE A 74 7.88 14.37 -35.18
C PHE A 74 7.99 12.85 -34.99
N ALA A 75 6.90 12.11 -35.16
CA ALA A 75 6.87 10.67 -34.97
C ALA A 75 7.78 9.96 -36.02
N THR A 76 7.74 10.41 -37.28
CA THR A 76 8.57 9.84 -38.35
C THR A 76 10.05 10.11 -38.13
N GLU A 77 10.41 11.27 -37.57
CA GLU A 77 11.82 11.63 -37.32
C GLU A 77 12.36 10.99 -36.04
N SER A 78 11.52 10.77 -35.01
CA SER A 78 11.92 10.32 -33.67
C SER A 78 11.82 8.81 -33.47
N TYR A 79 11.31 8.05 -34.45
CA TYR A 79 11.27 6.60 -34.38
C TYR A 79 12.66 6.00 -34.62
N ALA A 80 13.12 5.11 -33.74
CA ALA A 80 14.38 4.40 -33.84
C ALA A 80 14.31 3.34 -34.95
N ALA A 81 15.12 3.51 -36.00
CA ALA A 81 15.00 2.77 -37.25
C ALA A 81 15.39 1.28 -37.12
N THR A 82 16.35 0.98 -36.26
CA THR A 82 16.89 -0.37 -36.04
C THR A 82 16.83 -0.79 -34.59
N PRO A 83 16.93 -2.10 -34.29
CA PRO A 83 17.06 -2.57 -32.91
C PRO A 83 18.25 -1.96 -32.18
N GLU A 84 19.35 -1.71 -32.85
CA GLU A 84 20.56 -1.07 -32.32
C GLU A 84 20.29 0.39 -31.95
N ASP A 85 19.63 1.15 -32.82
CA ASP A 85 19.24 2.54 -32.53
C ASP A 85 18.29 2.61 -31.35
N ARG A 86 17.33 1.67 -31.29
CA ARG A 86 16.39 1.54 -30.17
C ARG A 86 17.11 1.24 -28.84
N LYS A 87 18.13 0.37 -28.87
CA LYS A 87 18.94 0.08 -27.67
C LYS A 87 19.74 1.30 -27.22
N VAL A 88 20.35 2.03 -28.15
CA VAL A 88 21.08 3.27 -27.84
C VAL A 88 20.16 4.34 -27.27
N LEU A 89 18.95 4.47 -27.82
CA LEU A 89 17.93 5.37 -27.27
C LEU A 89 17.51 4.96 -25.86
N PHE A 90 17.26 3.66 -25.64
CA PHE A 90 16.93 3.11 -24.32
C PHE A 90 17.99 3.44 -23.28
N ASP A 91 19.27 3.22 -23.59
CA ASP A 91 20.36 3.46 -22.65
C ASP A 91 20.42 4.94 -22.24
N LYS A 92 20.28 5.84 -23.20
CA LYS A 92 20.26 7.29 -22.95
C LYS A 92 19.07 7.72 -22.08
N LEU A 93 17.88 7.23 -22.39
CA LEU A 93 16.67 7.53 -21.61
C LEU A 93 16.76 6.94 -20.21
N SER A 94 17.22 5.70 -20.07
CA SER A 94 17.39 5.02 -18.80
C SER A 94 18.36 5.76 -17.87
N GLU A 95 19.52 6.21 -18.40
CA GLU A 95 20.48 7.03 -17.65
C GLU A 95 19.88 8.40 -17.25
N ALA A 96 19.14 9.03 -18.17
CA ALA A 96 18.48 10.30 -17.90
C ALA A 96 17.40 10.15 -16.83
N PHE A 97 16.59 9.10 -16.87
CA PHE A 97 15.56 8.82 -15.84
C PHE A 97 16.19 8.48 -14.50
N GLU A 98 17.27 7.69 -14.44
CA GLU A 98 17.99 7.44 -13.19
C GLU A 98 18.49 8.76 -12.59
N THR A 99 19.07 9.64 -13.39
CA THR A 99 19.56 10.95 -12.95
C THR A 99 18.42 11.82 -12.43
N LEU A 100 17.32 11.87 -13.15
CA LEU A 100 16.16 12.70 -12.84
C LEU A 100 15.46 12.24 -11.57
N TYR A 101 15.10 10.96 -11.49
CA TYR A 101 14.43 10.38 -10.33
C TYR A 101 15.35 10.37 -9.09
N GLY A 102 16.62 10.01 -9.24
CA GLY A 102 17.58 10.04 -8.14
C GLY A 102 17.80 11.45 -7.58
N THR A 103 17.92 12.47 -8.45
CA THR A 103 18.05 13.86 -8.01
C THR A 103 16.79 14.37 -7.32
N SER A 104 15.61 14.08 -7.88
CA SER A 104 14.33 14.44 -7.27
C SER A 104 14.15 13.78 -5.90
N ASN A 105 14.47 12.49 -5.78
CA ASN A 105 14.46 11.77 -4.50
C ASN A 105 15.40 12.42 -3.48
N GLN A 106 16.61 12.81 -3.90
CA GLN A 106 17.57 13.47 -3.03
C GLN A 106 17.06 14.83 -2.51
N VAL A 107 16.36 15.59 -3.36
CA VAL A 107 15.71 16.85 -2.95
C VAL A 107 14.61 16.57 -1.93
N ALA A 108 13.70 15.62 -2.21
CA ALA A 108 12.62 15.24 -1.30
C ALA A 108 13.16 14.83 0.08
N VAL A 109 14.15 13.93 0.12
CA VAL A 109 14.81 13.48 1.36
C VAL A 109 15.35 14.65 2.18
N ARG A 110 16.00 15.62 1.53
CA ARG A 110 16.58 16.78 2.21
C ARG A 110 15.53 17.72 2.76
N LEU A 111 14.50 18.00 1.98
CA LEU A 111 13.42 18.93 2.39
C LEU A 111 12.55 18.35 3.51
N GLN A 112 12.33 17.05 3.51
CA GLN A 112 11.51 16.37 4.53
C GLN A 112 12.31 15.95 5.78
N LYS A 113 13.64 16.08 5.76
CA LYS A 113 14.50 15.68 6.87
C LYS A 113 14.08 16.27 8.23
N PRO A 114 13.78 17.58 8.38
CA PRO A 114 13.37 18.16 9.67
C PRO A 114 12.05 17.57 10.20
N LEU A 115 11.16 17.14 9.31
CA LEU A 115 9.87 16.58 9.66
C LEU A 115 9.98 15.11 10.12
N HIS A 116 10.92 14.36 9.54
CA HIS A 116 11.03 12.92 9.74
C HIS A 116 12.03 12.52 10.82
N LEU A 117 13.06 13.32 11.09
CA LEU A 117 14.13 12.93 12.00
C LEU A 117 14.02 13.64 13.35
N THR A 118 14.51 12.98 14.40
CA THR A 118 14.66 13.59 15.72
C THR A 118 15.62 14.77 15.66
N GLY A 119 15.28 15.84 16.37
CA GLY A 119 16.06 17.09 16.38
C GLY A 119 15.22 18.24 16.91
N PRO A 120 15.60 19.48 16.63
CA PRO A 120 14.79 20.66 16.93
C PRO A 120 13.35 20.50 16.39
N GLU A 121 12.38 21.13 17.06
CA GLU A 121 11.00 21.13 16.57
C GLU A 121 10.93 21.79 15.18
N PRO A 122 10.19 21.18 14.23
CA PRO A 122 10.03 21.76 12.90
C PRO A 122 9.37 23.13 12.98
N THR A 123 9.88 24.06 12.19
CA THR A 123 9.34 25.39 12.02
C THR A 123 8.28 25.42 10.91
N GLU A 124 7.51 26.50 10.81
CA GLU A 124 6.56 26.72 9.70
C GLU A 124 7.25 26.61 8.33
N ILE A 125 8.50 27.10 8.22
CA ILE A 125 9.29 27.00 6.97
C ILE A 125 9.60 25.52 6.64
N ASP A 126 9.91 24.69 7.64
CA ASP A 126 10.19 23.27 7.42
C ASP A 126 8.95 22.55 6.89
N TYR A 127 7.76 22.87 7.37
CA TYR A 127 6.50 22.33 6.83
C TYR A 127 6.23 22.78 5.40
N ILE A 128 6.47 24.05 5.07
CA ILE A 128 6.31 24.59 3.71
C ILE A 128 7.28 23.89 2.74
N LEU A 129 8.55 23.79 3.12
CA LEU A 129 9.57 23.16 2.30
C LEU A 129 9.37 21.64 2.19
N GLY A 130 8.96 20.98 3.27
CA GLY A 130 8.69 19.54 3.29
C GLY A 130 7.44 19.14 2.49
N ALA A 131 6.52 20.07 2.26
CA ALA A 131 5.35 19.87 1.40
C ALA A 131 5.68 20.00 -0.10
N PHE A 132 6.87 20.49 -0.46
CA PHE A 132 7.28 20.58 -1.87
C PHE A 132 7.54 19.19 -2.45
N ASP A 133 6.80 18.85 -3.51
CA ASP A 133 6.99 17.63 -4.28
C ASP A 133 7.85 17.91 -5.52
N PRO A 134 9.13 17.44 -5.55
CA PRO A 134 10.01 17.63 -6.71
C PRO A 134 9.58 16.86 -7.96
N TYR A 135 8.60 15.95 -7.85
CA TYR A 135 8.06 15.20 -9.00
C TYR A 135 6.82 15.85 -9.62
N SER A 136 6.21 16.84 -8.95
CA SER A 136 4.89 17.38 -9.31
C SER A 136 4.78 17.89 -10.76
N HIS A 137 5.85 18.53 -11.27
CA HIS A 137 5.90 19.07 -12.65
C HIS A 137 6.64 18.17 -13.64
N LEU A 138 7.28 17.10 -13.18
CA LEU A 138 8.17 16.28 -13.99
C LEU A 138 7.50 15.70 -15.23
N SER A 139 6.29 15.16 -15.06
CA SER A 139 5.52 14.62 -16.18
C SER A 139 5.18 15.69 -17.21
N ASP A 140 4.73 16.88 -16.77
CA ASP A 140 4.36 17.97 -17.67
C ASP A 140 5.58 18.48 -18.44
N ASP A 141 6.76 18.60 -17.80
CA ASP A 141 8.01 19.01 -18.42
C ASP A 141 8.48 17.99 -19.48
N LEU A 142 8.34 16.68 -19.19
CA LEU A 142 8.70 15.61 -20.12
C LEU A 142 7.76 15.53 -21.33
N PHE A 143 6.49 15.88 -21.18
CA PHE A 143 5.58 16.06 -22.31
C PHE A 143 5.90 17.35 -23.10
N ALA A 144 6.13 18.47 -22.43
CA ALA A 144 6.42 19.74 -23.07
C ALA A 144 7.71 19.70 -23.91
N ASN A 145 8.76 19.05 -23.43
CA ASN A 145 10.02 18.87 -24.17
C ASN A 145 10.02 17.65 -25.12
N LYS A 146 8.89 16.95 -25.27
CA LYS A 146 8.66 15.78 -26.13
C LYS A 146 9.38 14.49 -25.73
N THR A 147 10.10 14.44 -24.63
CA THR A 147 10.78 13.21 -24.15
C THR A 147 9.75 12.09 -23.87
N ALA A 148 8.58 12.42 -23.30
CA ALA A 148 7.51 11.46 -23.09
C ALA A 148 7.03 10.84 -24.40
N PHE A 149 6.84 11.63 -25.45
CA PHE A 149 6.40 11.12 -26.76
C PHE A 149 7.47 10.27 -27.45
N VAL A 150 8.75 10.65 -27.35
CA VAL A 150 9.87 9.81 -27.83
C VAL A 150 9.85 8.45 -27.13
N THR A 151 9.62 8.47 -25.82
CA THR A 151 9.55 7.23 -25.01
C THR A 151 8.38 6.36 -25.46
N ILE A 152 7.16 6.89 -25.48
CA ILE A 152 5.93 6.16 -25.86
C ILE A 152 6.05 5.58 -27.28
N LEU A 153 6.59 6.36 -28.23
CA LEU A 153 6.72 5.98 -29.61
C LEU A 153 7.62 4.74 -29.79
N ASN A 154 8.71 4.65 -29.03
CA ASN A 154 9.72 3.60 -29.18
C ASN A 154 9.58 2.47 -28.14
N PHE A 155 8.96 2.75 -26.98
CA PHE A 155 8.73 1.83 -25.87
C PHE A 155 7.27 1.96 -25.43
N PRO A 156 6.32 1.46 -26.24
CA PRO A 156 4.89 1.57 -25.89
C PRO A 156 4.54 0.76 -24.67
N PHE A 157 3.51 1.21 -23.97
CA PHE A 157 2.90 0.50 -22.86
C PHE A 157 2.29 -0.83 -23.31
N TYR A 158 2.47 -1.86 -22.51
CA TYR A 158 1.82 -3.15 -22.63
C TYR A 158 0.79 -3.34 -21.49
N THR A 159 -0.40 -3.80 -21.85
CA THR A 159 -1.43 -4.13 -20.85
C THR A 159 -0.96 -5.26 -19.94
N LEU A 160 -1.61 -5.43 -18.80
CA LEU A 160 -1.31 -6.53 -17.87
C LEU A 160 -1.45 -7.91 -18.57
N GLU A 161 -2.50 -8.09 -19.40
CA GLU A 161 -2.70 -9.32 -20.17
C GLU A 161 -1.55 -9.58 -21.15
N GLU A 162 -1.11 -8.54 -21.87
CA GLU A 162 0.03 -8.64 -22.78
C GLU A 162 1.33 -8.97 -22.04
N LYS A 163 1.60 -8.29 -20.89
CA LYS A 163 2.76 -8.58 -20.04
C LYS A 163 2.75 -10.02 -19.53
N ASN A 164 1.60 -10.51 -19.07
CA ASN A 164 1.47 -11.88 -18.55
C ASN A 164 1.53 -12.95 -19.66
N THR A 165 1.17 -12.60 -20.88
CA THR A 165 1.19 -13.53 -22.03
C THR A 165 2.55 -13.52 -22.72
N LEU A 166 2.98 -12.35 -23.20
CA LEU A 166 4.22 -12.19 -23.97
C LEU A 166 5.46 -12.21 -23.07
N GLY A 167 5.34 -11.68 -21.88
CA GLY A 167 6.46 -11.54 -20.93
C GLY A 167 7.04 -12.87 -20.46
N LYS A 168 6.32 -13.99 -20.62
CA LYS A 168 6.87 -15.33 -20.34
C LYS A 168 8.07 -15.67 -21.20
N ASP A 169 8.11 -15.13 -22.42
CA ASP A 169 9.15 -15.36 -23.40
C ASP A 169 10.12 -14.17 -23.57
N TRP A 170 9.85 -13.04 -22.90
CA TRP A 170 10.68 -11.85 -22.98
C TRP A 170 12.05 -12.03 -22.32
N SER A 171 13.06 -11.55 -23.00
CA SER A 171 14.38 -11.31 -22.42
C SER A 171 14.29 -10.20 -21.35
N ARG A 172 15.30 -10.08 -20.52
CA ARG A 172 15.39 -9.00 -19.54
C ARG A 172 15.43 -7.60 -20.19
N LEU A 173 16.00 -7.47 -21.38
CA LEU A 173 15.97 -6.22 -22.12
C LEU A 173 14.55 -5.86 -22.61
N GLU A 174 13.80 -6.83 -23.11
CA GLU A 174 12.40 -6.61 -23.50
C GLU A 174 11.52 -6.23 -22.33
N TRP A 175 11.71 -6.87 -21.17
CA TRP A 175 11.09 -6.45 -19.94
C TRP A 175 11.46 -5.01 -19.55
N ALA A 176 12.75 -4.62 -19.68
CA ALA A 176 13.18 -3.26 -19.39
C ALA A 176 12.56 -2.24 -20.36
N TYR A 177 12.37 -2.61 -21.63
CA TYR A 177 11.64 -1.79 -22.62
C TYR A 177 10.17 -1.62 -22.22
N ALA A 178 9.51 -2.70 -21.82
CA ALA A 178 8.12 -2.64 -21.36
C ALA A 178 7.99 -1.74 -20.13
N ARG A 179 8.91 -1.84 -19.16
CA ARG A 179 8.93 -0.98 -17.97
C ARG A 179 9.19 0.49 -18.25
N MET A 180 9.95 0.79 -19.30
CA MET A 180 10.10 2.16 -19.77
C MET A 180 8.78 2.72 -20.32
N GLY A 181 7.97 1.87 -20.97
CA GLY A 181 6.65 2.22 -21.48
C GLY A 181 5.62 2.53 -20.38
N ASP A 182 5.81 1.99 -19.18
CA ASP A 182 4.92 2.26 -18.05
C ASP A 182 5.03 3.71 -17.50
N ALA A 183 6.06 4.47 -17.90
CA ALA A 183 6.31 5.80 -17.35
C ALA A 183 5.30 6.88 -17.80
N PHE A 184 4.57 6.66 -18.91
CA PHE A 184 3.71 7.66 -19.52
C PHE A 184 2.36 7.11 -19.98
N THR A 185 1.65 6.43 -19.07
CA THR A 185 0.29 5.89 -19.32
C THR A 185 -0.79 6.94 -19.25
N THR A 186 -0.53 8.05 -18.55
CA THR A 186 -1.49 9.12 -18.27
C THR A 186 -0.87 10.50 -18.50
N ARG A 187 -1.73 11.50 -18.77
CA ARG A 187 -1.34 12.91 -18.82
C ARG A 187 -2.34 13.78 -18.07
N VAL A 188 -2.34 13.65 -16.74
CA VAL A 188 -3.27 14.33 -15.83
C VAL A 188 -2.80 15.77 -15.59
N PRO A 189 -3.67 16.80 -15.78
CA PRO A 189 -3.30 18.19 -15.49
C PRO A 189 -2.95 18.43 -14.01
N ALA A 190 -1.98 19.30 -13.75
CA ALA A 190 -1.54 19.64 -12.40
C ALA A 190 -2.69 20.08 -11.47
N LYS A 191 -3.72 20.77 -12.02
CA LYS A 191 -4.92 21.15 -11.26
C LYS A 191 -5.67 19.94 -10.71
N VAL A 192 -5.89 18.90 -11.53
CA VAL A 192 -6.61 17.69 -11.11
C VAL A 192 -5.76 16.90 -10.10
N LYS A 193 -4.44 16.81 -10.31
CA LYS A 193 -3.52 16.20 -9.34
C LYS A 193 -3.57 16.91 -7.98
N SER A 194 -3.58 18.26 -7.99
CA SER A 194 -3.68 19.06 -6.77
C SER A 194 -5.03 18.86 -6.06
N GLU A 195 -6.12 18.80 -6.79
CA GLU A 195 -7.45 18.51 -6.25
C GLU A 195 -7.50 17.11 -5.61
N TYR A 196 -6.95 16.10 -6.28
CA TYR A 196 -6.82 14.75 -5.73
C TYR A 196 -6.04 14.71 -4.42
N SER A 197 -4.88 15.38 -4.38
CA SER A 197 -4.08 15.49 -3.17
C SER A 197 -4.82 16.19 -2.02
N GLN A 198 -5.65 17.20 -2.34
CA GLN A 198 -6.44 17.91 -1.33
C GLN A 198 -7.54 17.03 -0.73
N VAL A 199 -8.27 16.26 -1.54
CA VAL A 199 -9.32 15.37 -1.01
C VAL A 199 -8.73 14.19 -0.23
N LEU A 200 -7.60 13.64 -0.65
CA LEU A 200 -6.90 12.63 0.12
C LEU A 200 -6.40 13.18 1.46
N SER A 201 -5.80 14.36 1.47
CA SER A 201 -5.36 15.01 2.72
C SER A 201 -6.52 15.31 3.66
N ALA A 202 -7.68 15.70 3.13
CA ALA A 202 -8.87 15.92 3.94
C ALA A 202 -9.39 14.60 4.56
N SER A 203 -9.38 13.50 3.80
CA SER A 203 -9.75 12.16 4.26
C SER A 203 -8.77 11.63 5.32
N GLU A 204 -7.47 11.85 5.11
CA GLU A 204 -6.41 11.49 6.06
C GLU A 204 -6.58 12.27 7.37
N ASN A 205 -6.80 13.57 7.32
CA ASN A 205 -7.02 14.40 8.50
C ASN A 205 -8.30 13.99 9.26
N TYR A 206 -9.38 13.62 8.56
CA TYR A 206 -10.59 13.11 9.18
C TYR A 206 -10.30 11.84 9.98
N ILE A 207 -9.60 10.86 9.42
CA ILE A 207 -9.23 9.62 10.11
C ILE A 207 -8.22 9.89 11.24
N ALA A 208 -7.17 10.67 10.99
CA ALA A 208 -6.10 10.95 11.96
C ALA A 208 -6.59 11.73 13.20
N SER A 209 -7.72 12.41 13.10
CA SER A 209 -8.31 13.14 14.20
C SER A 209 -9.57 12.49 14.80
N TYR A 210 -9.95 11.27 14.37
CA TYR A 210 -11.19 10.62 14.83
C TYR A 210 -10.96 9.79 16.10
N ASN A 211 -10.98 10.45 17.26
CA ASN A 211 -10.69 9.82 18.54
C ASN A 211 -11.96 9.47 19.33
N ILE A 212 -12.01 8.25 19.84
CA ILE A 212 -13.03 7.77 20.76
C ILE A 212 -12.51 7.93 22.19
N MET A 213 -13.27 8.64 23.01
CA MET A 213 -12.96 8.86 24.43
C MET A 213 -13.36 7.62 25.24
N MET A 214 -12.49 6.60 25.28
CA MET A 214 -12.79 5.28 25.87
C MET A 214 -13.16 5.39 27.33
N GLY A 215 -12.50 6.26 28.09
CA GLY A 215 -12.82 6.51 29.49
C GLY A 215 -14.21 7.11 29.73
N HIS A 216 -14.87 7.60 28.68
CA HIS A 216 -16.23 8.16 28.73
C HIS A 216 -17.30 7.21 28.17
N LEU A 217 -16.92 5.97 27.82
CA LEU A 217 -17.88 4.95 27.43
C LEU A 217 -18.55 4.33 28.68
N LEU A 218 -19.86 4.18 28.62
CA LEU A 218 -20.68 3.59 29.68
C LEU A 218 -21.32 2.28 29.23
N THR A 219 -21.35 1.31 30.12
CA THR A 219 -22.27 0.17 30.01
C THR A 219 -23.72 0.61 30.28
N GLU A 220 -24.69 -0.22 29.92
CA GLU A 220 -26.12 0.10 30.18
C GLU A 220 -26.45 0.28 31.67
N ASP A 221 -25.65 -0.31 32.56
CA ASP A 221 -25.74 -0.12 34.02
C ASP A 221 -24.84 1.02 34.55
N GLY A 222 -24.22 1.81 33.65
CA GLY A 222 -23.48 3.03 34.00
C GLY A 222 -22.04 2.80 34.46
N ARG A 223 -21.47 1.59 34.31
CA ARG A 223 -20.06 1.32 34.64
C ARG A 223 -19.12 1.81 33.52
N ARG A 224 -17.91 2.19 33.88
CA ARG A 224 -16.80 2.46 32.98
C ARG A 224 -15.88 1.24 32.95
N LEU A 225 -15.51 0.79 31.75
CA LEU A 225 -14.64 -0.39 31.55
C LEU A 225 -13.20 -0.03 31.25
N PHE A 226 -12.95 1.20 30.84
CA PHE A 226 -11.64 1.67 30.41
C PHE A 226 -11.10 2.76 31.34
N PRO A 227 -9.76 2.96 31.41
CA PRO A 227 -9.17 4.08 32.12
C PRO A 227 -9.74 5.42 31.68
N GLU A 228 -9.87 6.37 32.63
CA GLU A 228 -10.54 7.65 32.41
C GLU A 228 -9.88 8.49 31.29
N ASP A 229 -8.56 8.41 31.20
CA ASP A 229 -7.72 9.15 30.24
C ASP A 229 -7.48 8.37 28.93
N MET A 230 -8.07 7.19 28.78
CA MET A 230 -7.85 6.35 27.59
C MET A 230 -8.59 6.93 26.39
N VAL A 231 -7.83 7.19 25.33
CA VAL A 231 -8.31 7.69 24.05
C VAL A 231 -7.78 6.78 22.95
N LEU A 232 -8.65 6.33 22.06
CA LEU A 232 -8.27 5.48 20.93
C LEU A 232 -8.70 6.13 19.61
N LEU A 233 -7.79 6.15 18.66
CA LEU A 233 -8.10 6.50 17.27
C LEU A 233 -9.05 5.45 16.67
N SER A 234 -10.00 5.87 15.86
CA SER A 234 -10.94 4.95 15.20
C SER A 234 -10.24 3.84 14.44
N HIS A 235 -10.85 2.68 14.39
CA HIS A 235 -10.47 1.48 13.68
C HIS A 235 -9.17 0.82 14.20
N TRP A 236 -7.95 1.26 13.80
CA TRP A 236 -6.72 0.52 14.15
C TRP A 236 -6.54 0.35 15.65
N ASN A 237 -6.64 1.42 16.43
CA ASN A 237 -6.50 1.33 17.87
C ASN A 237 -7.68 0.58 18.54
N LEU A 238 -8.91 0.75 18.03
CA LEU A 238 -10.07 -0.01 18.50
C LEU A 238 -9.90 -1.51 18.24
N ARG A 239 -9.43 -1.89 17.04
CA ARG A 239 -9.11 -3.27 16.69
C ARG A 239 -8.00 -3.83 17.58
N ASP A 240 -6.92 -3.08 17.75
CA ASP A 240 -5.78 -3.51 18.56
C ASP A 240 -6.18 -3.69 20.03
N GLU A 241 -7.09 -2.84 20.55
CA GLU A 241 -7.64 -3.03 21.89
C GLU A 241 -8.52 -4.29 21.97
N ILE A 242 -9.32 -4.62 20.94
CA ILE A 242 -10.02 -5.92 20.87
C ILE A 242 -9.01 -7.08 20.91
N LYS A 243 -7.94 -7.02 20.10
CA LYS A 243 -6.87 -8.03 20.06
C LYS A 243 -6.19 -8.19 21.42
N SER A 244 -5.86 -7.10 22.10
CA SER A 244 -5.21 -7.13 23.42
C SER A 244 -6.06 -7.85 24.48
N ASN A 245 -7.37 -7.77 24.37
CA ASN A 245 -8.32 -8.37 25.30
C ASN A 245 -8.51 -9.90 25.11
N TYR A 246 -7.80 -10.57 24.21
CA TYR A 246 -7.66 -12.03 24.20
C TYR A 246 -6.61 -12.55 25.20
N ALA A 247 -5.86 -11.66 25.86
CA ALA A 247 -5.12 -11.98 27.06
C ALA A 247 -6.10 -12.18 28.24
N ASP A 248 -5.64 -12.79 29.33
CA ASP A 248 -6.43 -12.95 30.56
C ASP A 248 -6.53 -11.60 31.29
N ILE A 249 -7.47 -10.76 30.85
CA ILE A 249 -7.68 -9.39 31.34
C ILE A 249 -9.09 -9.30 31.95
N PRO A 250 -9.26 -8.62 33.10
CA PRO A 250 -10.57 -8.40 33.68
C PRO A 250 -11.55 -7.71 32.73
N ASN A 251 -12.77 -8.24 32.63
CA ASN A 251 -13.86 -7.71 31.79
C ASN A 251 -13.56 -7.73 30.28
N ALA A 252 -12.61 -8.57 29.80
CA ALA A 252 -12.19 -8.64 28.42
C ALA A 252 -13.36 -8.74 27.43
N ASN A 253 -14.28 -9.68 27.66
CA ASN A 253 -15.46 -9.87 26.80
C ASN A 253 -16.38 -8.63 26.75
N GLU A 254 -16.59 -7.95 27.89
CA GLU A 254 -17.44 -6.75 27.96
C GLU A 254 -16.78 -5.58 27.23
N LYS A 255 -15.44 -5.45 27.31
CA LYS A 255 -14.67 -4.44 26.59
C LYS A 255 -14.74 -4.67 25.08
N GLN A 256 -14.50 -5.91 24.63
CA GLN A 256 -14.57 -6.28 23.22
C GLN A 256 -15.97 -6.00 22.64
N GLU A 257 -17.01 -6.39 23.36
CA GLU A 257 -18.39 -6.13 22.95
C GLU A 257 -18.70 -4.64 22.86
N MET A 258 -18.24 -3.84 23.84
CA MET A 258 -18.43 -2.39 23.83
C MET A 258 -17.74 -1.73 22.62
N ILE A 259 -16.51 -2.12 22.34
CA ILE A 259 -15.77 -1.61 21.16
C ILE A 259 -16.49 -2.02 19.87
N TYR A 260 -16.96 -3.25 19.78
CA TYR A 260 -17.76 -3.71 18.66
C TYR A 260 -19.00 -2.84 18.41
N GLN A 261 -19.74 -2.48 19.48
CA GLN A 261 -20.87 -1.55 19.36
C GLN A 261 -20.45 -0.16 18.88
N VAL A 262 -19.31 0.38 19.36
CA VAL A 262 -18.75 1.64 18.86
C VAL A 262 -18.49 1.55 17.36
N MET A 263 -17.88 0.46 16.89
CA MET A 263 -17.58 0.26 15.48
C MET A 263 -18.84 0.21 14.60
N LEU A 264 -19.90 -0.45 15.07
CA LEU A 264 -21.18 -0.47 14.36
C LEU A 264 -21.77 0.94 14.21
N ARG A 265 -21.67 1.78 15.26
CA ARG A 265 -22.16 3.18 15.22
C ARG A 265 -21.33 4.06 14.28
N ILE A 266 -20.05 3.77 14.13
CA ILE A 266 -19.20 4.46 13.15
C ILE A 266 -19.62 4.08 11.72
N VAL A 267 -19.87 2.79 11.47
CA VAL A 267 -20.23 2.30 10.13
C VAL A 267 -21.58 2.82 9.66
N ASP A 268 -22.61 2.79 10.52
CA ASP A 268 -23.95 3.25 10.17
C ASP A 268 -24.15 4.77 10.32
N GLN A 269 -23.09 5.48 10.75
CA GLN A 269 -23.07 6.92 11.03
C GLN A 269 -24.10 7.39 12.06
N SER A 270 -24.58 6.48 12.91
CA SER A 270 -25.46 6.80 14.05
C SER A 270 -24.70 7.27 15.29
N ILE A 271 -23.35 7.24 15.27
CA ILE A 271 -22.52 7.78 16.34
C ILE A 271 -22.87 9.25 16.61
N PRO A 272 -23.07 9.65 17.87
CA PRO A 272 -23.32 11.06 18.17
C PRO A 272 -22.08 11.89 17.86
N LYS A 273 -22.22 12.92 17.02
CA LYS A 273 -21.11 13.73 16.53
C LYS A 273 -20.22 14.30 17.64
N ASP A 274 -20.84 14.77 18.71
CA ASP A 274 -20.15 15.50 19.78
C ASP A 274 -19.43 14.58 20.79
N VAL A 275 -19.53 13.24 20.69
CA VAL A 275 -18.73 12.32 21.51
C VAL A 275 -17.35 12.05 20.88
N VAL A 276 -17.18 12.35 19.61
CA VAL A 276 -15.90 12.21 18.92
C VAL A 276 -14.99 13.38 19.31
N ASN A 277 -13.76 13.10 19.69
CA ASN A 277 -12.76 14.11 20.13
C ASN A 277 -13.17 14.98 21.34
N ASN A 278 -14.17 14.56 22.11
CA ASN A 278 -14.74 15.44 23.16
C ASN A 278 -15.04 14.69 24.46
N PRO A 279 -14.22 14.88 25.50
CA PRO A 279 -14.41 14.23 26.79
C PRO A 279 -15.52 14.85 27.65
N ALA A 280 -16.26 15.87 27.17
CA ALA A 280 -17.33 16.49 27.93
C ALA A 280 -18.62 15.65 27.98
N TYR A 281 -18.70 14.58 27.18
CA TYR A 281 -19.85 13.71 27.08
C TYR A 281 -19.52 12.27 27.45
N ASP A 282 -20.37 11.66 28.26
CA ASP A 282 -20.40 10.22 28.44
C ASP A 282 -21.37 9.58 27.43
N TRP A 283 -21.07 8.38 26.97
CA TRP A 283 -21.82 7.70 25.93
C TRP A 283 -21.97 6.21 26.14
N ALA A 284 -23.20 5.70 26.04
CA ALA A 284 -23.48 4.25 26.05
C ALA A 284 -23.70 3.77 24.61
N PRO A 285 -22.73 3.08 23.98
CA PRO A 285 -22.81 2.69 22.57
C PRO A 285 -23.98 1.76 22.22
N TYR A 286 -24.43 0.94 23.14
CA TYR A 286 -25.53 0.00 22.95
C TYR A 286 -26.87 0.73 22.71
N SER A 287 -27.29 1.59 23.68
CA SER A 287 -28.53 2.36 23.60
C SER A 287 -28.39 3.66 22.81
N ASN A 288 -27.13 4.05 22.47
CA ASN A 288 -26.76 5.32 21.87
C ASN A 288 -27.16 6.56 22.72
N LYS A 289 -27.30 6.39 24.01
CA LYS A 289 -27.60 7.48 24.96
C LYS A 289 -26.35 8.22 25.35
N THR A 290 -26.49 9.52 25.55
CA THR A 290 -25.39 10.44 25.91
C THR A 290 -25.74 11.26 27.14
N TRP A 291 -24.71 11.61 27.92
CA TRP A 291 -24.85 12.43 29.12
C TRP A 291 -23.80 13.55 29.11
N LYS A 292 -24.19 14.68 29.71
CA LYS A 292 -23.27 15.77 30.03
C LYS A 292 -23.49 16.17 31.48
N ASP A 293 -22.41 16.23 32.24
CA ASP A 293 -22.47 16.54 33.70
C ASP A 293 -23.50 15.68 34.45
N GLY A 294 -23.63 14.39 34.06
CA GLY A 294 -24.55 13.43 34.64
C GLY A 294 -26.03 13.58 34.22
N GLN A 295 -26.36 14.49 33.34
CA GLN A 295 -27.70 14.67 32.78
C GLN A 295 -27.77 14.07 31.36
N GLU A 296 -28.83 13.27 31.11
CA GLU A 296 -29.06 12.73 29.75
C GLU A 296 -29.34 13.88 28.76
N VAL A 297 -28.62 13.90 27.66
CA VAL A 297 -28.73 14.87 26.57
C VAL A 297 -28.90 14.15 25.26
N GLN A 298 -29.59 14.77 24.32
CA GLN A 298 -29.74 14.23 22.98
C GLN A 298 -28.78 14.95 22.03
N LEU A 299 -27.85 14.21 21.41
CA LEU A 299 -26.91 14.71 20.43
C LEU A 299 -27.34 14.30 19.02
N GLN A 300 -26.89 15.06 18.02
CA GLN A 300 -27.11 14.73 16.60
C GLN A 300 -26.08 13.69 16.13
N PRO A 301 -26.46 12.77 15.25
CA PRO A 301 -25.53 11.83 14.65
C PRO A 301 -24.57 12.54 13.68
N GLU A 302 -23.50 11.85 13.29
CA GLU A 302 -22.45 12.39 12.42
C GLU A 302 -22.91 12.64 10.97
N THR A 303 -23.96 12.07 10.50
CA THR A 303 -24.63 12.30 9.19
C THR A 303 -23.70 12.17 7.97
N ASP A 304 -23.30 10.94 7.65
CA ASP A 304 -22.64 10.53 6.40
C ASP A 304 -21.29 11.19 6.06
N VAL A 305 -20.61 11.79 7.05
CA VAL A 305 -19.32 12.47 6.87
C VAL A 305 -18.26 11.49 6.34
N ARG A 306 -18.20 10.29 6.91
CA ARG A 306 -17.34 9.21 6.46
C ARG A 306 -17.51 8.92 4.97
N TYR A 307 -18.73 8.78 4.53
CA TYR A 307 -19.08 8.45 3.14
C TYR A 307 -18.92 9.63 2.19
N SER A 308 -19.03 10.85 2.71
CA SER A 308 -18.70 12.06 1.94
C SER A 308 -17.22 12.11 1.55
N HIS A 309 -16.32 11.67 2.42
CA HIS A 309 -14.89 11.57 2.09
C HIS A 309 -14.63 10.55 0.96
N ILE A 310 -15.21 9.35 1.06
CA ILE A 310 -15.09 8.31 0.02
C ILE A 310 -15.61 8.84 -1.32
N LEU A 311 -16.80 9.44 -1.30
CA LEU A 311 -17.44 9.98 -2.51
C LEU A 311 -16.66 11.12 -3.15
N ASN A 312 -16.10 12.02 -2.34
CA ASN A 312 -15.25 13.11 -2.86
C ASN A 312 -13.98 12.58 -3.51
N THR A 313 -13.35 11.57 -2.92
CA THR A 313 -12.19 10.91 -3.52
C THR A 313 -12.54 10.24 -4.84
N PHE A 314 -13.65 9.50 -4.91
CA PHE A 314 -14.13 8.88 -6.13
C PHE A 314 -14.38 9.92 -7.24
N ARG A 315 -15.03 11.02 -6.95
CA ARG A 315 -15.34 12.06 -7.94
C ARG A 315 -14.10 12.69 -8.58
N VAL A 316 -13.01 12.81 -7.83
CA VAL A 316 -11.77 13.34 -8.40
C VAL A 316 -11.02 12.22 -9.13
N GLU A 317 -11.05 10.98 -8.63
CA GLU A 317 -10.49 9.83 -9.33
C GLU A 317 -11.18 9.61 -10.70
N GLU A 318 -12.49 9.73 -10.77
CA GLU A 318 -13.27 9.68 -12.03
C GLU A 318 -12.86 10.80 -13.00
N GLN A 319 -12.50 12.00 -12.51
CA GLN A 319 -11.98 13.06 -13.40
C GLN A 319 -10.67 12.66 -14.07
N ILE A 320 -9.85 11.80 -13.45
CA ILE A 320 -8.58 11.31 -14.01
C ILE A 320 -8.81 10.37 -15.20
N ASP A 321 -9.94 9.66 -15.25
CA ASP A 321 -10.26 8.65 -16.26
C ASP A 321 -10.06 9.14 -17.69
N ARG A 322 -10.54 10.33 -18.01
CA ARG A 322 -10.42 10.94 -19.35
C ARG A 322 -8.97 11.28 -19.76
N TYR A 323 -8.05 11.30 -18.80
CA TYR A 323 -6.62 11.56 -19.03
C TYR A 323 -5.78 10.29 -19.06
N SER A 324 -6.42 9.12 -18.93
CA SER A 324 -5.81 7.80 -18.82
C SER A 324 -6.32 6.86 -19.92
N PRO A 325 -5.96 7.09 -21.19
CA PRO A 325 -6.53 6.33 -22.30
C PRO A 325 -6.20 4.84 -22.29
N GLN A 326 -5.11 4.45 -21.63
CA GLN A 326 -4.69 3.04 -21.50
C GLN A 326 -5.39 2.34 -20.31
N LEU A 327 -5.75 3.09 -19.28
CA LEU A 327 -6.30 2.59 -18.01
C LEU A 327 -7.48 3.49 -17.58
N PRO A 328 -8.66 3.31 -18.22
CA PRO A 328 -9.73 4.30 -18.23
C PRO A 328 -10.57 4.39 -16.95
N THR A 329 -10.21 3.67 -15.89
CA THR A 329 -10.88 3.75 -14.58
C THR A 329 -9.88 3.69 -13.44
N GLY A 330 -10.20 4.27 -12.28
CA GLY A 330 -9.38 4.15 -11.06
C GLY A 330 -9.20 2.69 -10.64
N ILE A 331 -10.19 1.83 -10.90
CA ILE A 331 -10.06 0.38 -10.66
C ILE A 331 -8.95 -0.22 -11.55
N ALA A 332 -8.96 0.09 -12.85
CA ALA A 332 -7.91 -0.41 -13.76
C ALA A 332 -6.53 0.13 -13.36
N ARG A 333 -6.40 1.42 -13.04
CA ARG A 333 -5.13 2.00 -12.58
C ARG A 333 -4.63 1.34 -11.30
N ASN A 334 -5.50 1.07 -10.34
CA ASN A 334 -5.08 0.43 -9.09
C ASN A 334 -4.68 -1.04 -9.28
N PHE A 335 -5.49 -1.82 -9.99
CA PHE A 335 -5.27 -3.27 -10.10
C PHE A 335 -4.34 -3.65 -11.26
N GLU A 336 -4.54 -3.09 -12.46
CA GLU A 336 -3.75 -3.52 -13.64
C GLU A 336 -2.40 -2.81 -13.76
N GLU A 337 -2.26 -1.58 -13.20
CA GLU A 337 -0.99 -0.85 -13.17
C GLU A 337 -0.32 -0.92 -11.79
N GLY A 338 -1.06 -0.58 -10.71
CA GLY A 338 -0.52 -0.49 -9.35
C GLY A 338 -0.18 -1.85 -8.76
N MET A 339 -1.12 -2.79 -8.77
CA MET A 339 -0.91 -4.15 -8.26
C MET A 339 -0.37 -5.11 -9.31
N GLU A 340 -0.62 -4.85 -10.59
CA GLU A 340 -0.36 -5.73 -11.74
C GLU A 340 -0.98 -7.14 -11.57
N VAL A 341 -2.15 -7.18 -10.93
CA VAL A 341 -3.06 -8.32 -10.85
C VAL A 341 -4.47 -7.81 -11.10
N SER A 342 -5.26 -8.50 -11.92
CA SER A 342 -6.61 -8.03 -12.22
C SER A 342 -7.49 -8.06 -10.96
N ALA A 343 -8.45 -7.14 -10.87
CA ALA A 343 -9.42 -7.12 -9.75
C ALA A 343 -10.15 -8.47 -9.64
N SER A 344 -10.46 -9.12 -10.77
CA SER A 344 -11.09 -10.44 -10.80
C SER A 344 -10.20 -11.54 -10.23
N ASP A 345 -8.90 -11.53 -10.52
CA ASP A 345 -7.97 -12.55 -10.01
C ASP A 345 -7.78 -12.38 -8.50
N ILE A 346 -7.67 -11.14 -8.01
CA ILE A 346 -7.63 -10.84 -6.57
C ILE A 346 -8.91 -11.30 -5.88
N GLU A 347 -10.08 -11.01 -6.45
CA GLU A 347 -11.36 -11.45 -5.92
C GLU A 347 -11.43 -12.99 -5.81
N GLN A 348 -11.06 -13.70 -6.88
CA GLN A 348 -11.07 -15.17 -6.90
C GLN A 348 -10.09 -15.77 -5.90
N LEU A 349 -8.89 -15.20 -5.79
CA LEU A 349 -7.88 -15.61 -4.82
C LEU A 349 -8.40 -15.50 -3.38
N PHE A 350 -9.05 -14.37 -3.06
CA PHE A 350 -9.60 -14.15 -1.71
C PHE A 350 -10.80 -15.05 -1.43
N ILE A 351 -11.73 -15.18 -2.39
CA ILE A 351 -12.87 -16.07 -2.25
C ILE A 351 -12.41 -17.52 -2.03
N ARG A 352 -11.35 -17.97 -2.71
CA ARG A 352 -10.79 -19.33 -2.55
C ARG A 352 -10.39 -19.61 -1.10
N LEU A 353 -9.77 -18.65 -0.40
CA LEU A 353 -9.38 -18.84 0.99
C LEU A 353 -10.59 -18.71 1.93
N ILE A 354 -11.37 -17.61 1.83
CA ILE A 354 -12.42 -17.32 2.82
C ILE A 354 -13.62 -18.29 2.74
N SER A 355 -13.77 -19.04 1.65
CA SER A 355 -14.78 -20.10 1.48
C SER A 355 -14.25 -21.51 1.71
N SER A 356 -12.99 -21.67 2.11
CA SER A 356 -12.38 -22.98 2.33
C SER A 356 -12.91 -23.68 3.58
N ASP A 357 -12.77 -25.00 3.63
CA ASP A 357 -13.13 -25.78 4.82
C ASP A 357 -12.16 -25.54 5.98
N GLU A 358 -10.91 -25.19 5.69
CA GLU A 358 -9.88 -24.82 6.66
C GLU A 358 -10.33 -23.64 7.55
N VAL A 359 -11.10 -22.70 7.02
CA VAL A 359 -11.68 -21.59 7.82
C VAL A 359 -12.58 -22.14 8.93
N LYS A 360 -13.44 -23.14 8.63
CA LYS A 360 -14.33 -23.75 9.62
C LYS A 360 -13.56 -24.56 10.66
N GLU A 361 -12.50 -25.28 10.20
CA GLU A 361 -11.65 -26.07 11.08
C GLU A 361 -10.85 -25.17 12.05
N VAL A 362 -10.27 -24.05 11.59
CA VAL A 362 -9.59 -23.06 12.43
C VAL A 362 -10.58 -22.37 13.39
N ALA A 363 -11.76 -22.01 12.90
CA ALA A 363 -12.80 -21.43 13.74
C ALA A 363 -13.25 -22.39 14.88
N ALA A 364 -13.34 -23.68 14.60
CA ALA A 364 -13.62 -24.69 15.63
C ALA A 364 -12.51 -24.75 16.67
N LEU A 365 -11.24 -24.66 16.27
CA LEU A 365 -10.10 -24.59 17.18
C LEU A 365 -10.14 -23.29 18.04
N ILE A 366 -10.50 -22.15 17.44
CA ILE A 366 -10.66 -20.87 18.18
C ILE A 366 -11.79 -21.00 19.19
N LYS A 367 -12.95 -21.55 18.79
CA LYS A 367 -14.08 -21.80 19.69
C LYS A 367 -13.71 -22.68 20.87
N GLU A 368 -12.95 -23.76 20.64
CA GLU A 368 -12.44 -24.64 21.70
C GLU A 368 -11.53 -23.86 22.68
N ARG A 369 -10.56 -23.07 22.15
CA ARG A 369 -9.64 -22.27 22.97
C ARG A 369 -10.36 -21.21 23.81
N LEU A 370 -11.42 -20.59 23.24
CA LEU A 370 -12.19 -19.57 23.93
C LEU A 370 -13.22 -20.16 24.90
N GLY A 371 -13.59 -21.45 24.78
CA GLY A 371 -14.60 -22.10 25.60
C GLY A 371 -16.03 -21.53 25.44
N ARG A 372 -16.29 -20.83 24.34
CA ARG A 372 -17.57 -20.21 24.00
C ARG A 372 -17.83 -20.18 22.50
N ASP A 373 -19.08 -19.92 22.12
CA ASP A 373 -19.42 -19.65 20.71
C ASP A 373 -18.69 -18.37 20.23
N LEU A 374 -18.33 -18.37 18.95
CA LEU A 374 -17.67 -17.24 18.32
C LEU A 374 -18.66 -16.06 18.17
N ARG A 375 -18.11 -14.86 18.15
CA ARG A 375 -18.80 -13.59 17.99
C ARG A 375 -18.18 -12.82 16.81
N PRO A 376 -18.86 -11.83 16.24
CA PRO A 376 -18.32 -11.10 15.08
C PRO A 376 -16.91 -10.56 15.27
N TYR A 377 -16.56 -10.05 16.43
CA TYR A 377 -15.23 -9.52 16.71
C TYR A 377 -14.16 -10.59 16.92
N ASP A 378 -14.50 -11.89 16.98
CA ASP A 378 -13.50 -12.97 16.97
C ASP A 378 -12.82 -13.13 15.59
N ILE A 379 -13.28 -12.39 14.57
CA ILE A 379 -12.52 -12.19 13.35
C ILE A 379 -11.11 -11.66 13.65
N TRP A 380 -10.93 -10.92 14.75
CA TRP A 380 -9.66 -10.38 15.26
C TRP A 380 -9.02 -11.23 16.36
N TYR A 381 -9.31 -12.54 16.41
CA TYR A 381 -8.71 -13.43 17.39
C TYR A 381 -7.17 -13.39 17.33
N ASP A 382 -6.51 -13.11 18.45
CA ASP A 382 -5.05 -12.93 18.57
C ASP A 382 -4.37 -14.05 19.38
N GLY A 383 -5.09 -15.14 19.68
CA GLY A 383 -4.58 -16.23 20.52
C GLY A 383 -3.62 -17.20 19.82
N PHE A 384 -3.36 -17.00 18.53
CA PHE A 384 -2.32 -17.74 17.79
C PHE A 384 -0.95 -17.08 17.90
N LYS A 385 -0.87 -15.82 18.30
CA LYS A 385 0.38 -15.09 18.42
C LYS A 385 1.34 -15.80 19.36
N SER A 386 2.50 -16.18 18.85
CA SER A 386 3.57 -16.75 19.66
C SER A 386 4.05 -15.72 20.68
N ARG A 387 3.83 -15.99 21.96
CA ARG A 387 4.38 -15.15 23.01
C ARG A 387 5.85 -15.55 23.20
N ALA A 388 6.75 -14.57 23.07
CA ALA A 388 8.16 -14.78 23.38
C ALA A 388 8.33 -15.35 24.79
N ALA A 389 9.31 -16.23 24.98
CA ALA A 389 9.65 -16.78 26.30
C ALA A 389 10.11 -15.71 27.30
N MET A 390 10.40 -14.49 26.81
CA MET A 390 10.79 -13.30 27.56
C MET A 390 9.71 -12.23 27.48
N SER A 391 9.57 -11.46 28.56
CA SER A 391 8.69 -10.31 28.57
C SER A 391 9.21 -9.20 27.66
N GLU A 392 8.31 -8.35 27.12
CA GLU A 392 8.69 -7.19 26.31
C GLU A 392 9.63 -6.24 27.06
N ASP A 393 9.47 -6.10 28.38
CA ASP A 393 10.36 -5.30 29.25
C ASP A 393 11.79 -5.85 29.28
N GLU A 394 11.96 -7.16 29.30
CA GLU A 394 13.30 -7.79 29.28
C GLU A 394 13.95 -7.61 27.91
N LEU A 395 13.20 -7.83 26.85
CA LEU A 395 13.65 -7.58 25.48
C LEU A 395 14.00 -6.10 25.27
N THR A 396 13.21 -5.17 25.78
CA THR A 396 13.48 -3.73 25.74
C THR A 396 14.78 -3.36 26.44
N LYS A 397 15.03 -3.90 27.65
CA LYS A 397 16.30 -3.66 28.35
C LYS A 397 17.51 -4.18 27.55
N MET A 398 17.34 -5.31 26.88
CA MET A 398 18.39 -5.90 26.04
C MET A 398 18.66 -5.05 24.80
N THR A 399 17.62 -4.65 24.07
CA THR A 399 17.77 -3.87 22.84
C THR A 399 18.30 -2.46 23.14
N GLN A 400 17.83 -1.80 24.21
CA GLN A 400 18.36 -0.51 24.65
C GLN A 400 19.85 -0.57 24.99
N LYS A 401 20.31 -1.64 25.66
CA LYS A 401 21.72 -1.86 25.95
C LYS A 401 22.55 -2.12 24.69
N LYS A 402 22.00 -2.86 23.73
CA LYS A 402 22.70 -3.25 22.50
C LYS A 402 22.73 -2.12 21.48
N TYR A 403 21.66 -1.33 21.40
CA TYR A 403 21.47 -0.26 20.44
C TYR A 403 21.16 1.08 21.14
N PRO A 404 22.15 1.67 21.82
CA PRO A 404 21.97 2.96 22.51
C PRO A 404 21.70 4.11 21.53
N ASP A 405 22.10 3.97 20.28
CA ASP A 405 21.94 4.96 19.22
C ASP A 405 21.84 4.30 17.81
N ALA A 406 21.54 5.12 16.80
CA ALA A 406 21.44 4.67 15.41
C ALA A 406 22.76 4.08 14.87
N GLN A 407 23.89 4.61 15.33
CA GLN A 407 25.20 4.15 14.89
C GLN A 407 25.50 2.74 15.38
N ALA A 408 25.03 2.38 16.60
CA ALA A 408 25.18 1.03 17.14
C ALA A 408 24.43 0.00 16.31
N PHE A 409 23.20 0.34 15.85
CA PHE A 409 22.44 -0.53 14.93
C PHE A 409 23.13 -0.63 13.57
N ALA A 410 23.56 0.48 12.98
CA ALA A 410 24.26 0.52 11.70
C ALA A 410 25.53 -0.37 11.72
N LYS A 411 26.31 -0.33 12.81
CA LYS A 411 27.50 -1.18 12.99
C LYS A 411 27.18 -2.68 13.10
N ASP A 412 25.95 -3.02 13.53
CA ASP A 412 25.54 -4.42 13.71
C ASP A 412 24.92 -5.02 12.44
N MET A 413 24.45 -4.21 11.48
CA MET A 413 23.86 -4.69 10.21
C MET A 413 24.73 -5.73 9.48
N PRO A 414 26.08 -5.54 9.33
CA PRO A 414 26.90 -6.57 8.69
C PRO A 414 26.93 -7.90 9.46
N ARG A 415 26.80 -7.88 10.81
CA ARG A 415 26.69 -9.10 11.61
C ARG A 415 25.36 -9.79 11.35
N MET A 416 24.25 -9.03 11.31
CA MET A 416 22.91 -9.55 11.03
C MET A 416 22.88 -10.24 9.66
N LEU A 417 23.40 -9.59 8.62
CA LEU A 417 23.47 -10.16 7.27
C LEU A 417 24.33 -11.42 7.21
N ARG A 418 25.49 -11.42 7.90
CA ARG A 418 26.32 -12.64 8.00
C ARG A 418 25.60 -13.76 8.74
N TYR A 419 24.83 -13.44 9.76
CA TYR A 419 24.04 -14.40 10.48
C TYR A 419 22.97 -15.05 9.58
N LEU A 420 22.33 -14.26 8.71
CA LEU A 420 21.41 -14.74 7.67
C LEU A 420 22.11 -15.51 6.55
N GLY A 421 23.45 -15.52 6.51
CA GLY A 421 24.26 -16.32 5.58
C GLY A 421 24.94 -15.53 4.45
N PHE A 422 24.79 -14.21 4.41
CA PHE A 422 25.51 -13.41 3.42
C PHE A 422 27.03 -13.48 3.64
N PRO A 423 27.83 -13.69 2.58
CA PRO A 423 29.29 -13.60 2.66
C PRO A 423 29.74 -12.26 3.25
N ALA A 424 30.86 -12.24 3.99
CA ALA A 424 31.31 -11.02 4.67
C ALA A 424 31.47 -9.81 3.73
N ARG A 425 31.91 -10.05 2.48
CA ARG A 425 32.01 -9.01 1.46
C ARG A 425 30.65 -8.42 1.09
N ASP A 426 29.65 -9.28 0.88
CA ASP A 426 28.33 -8.88 0.45
C ASP A 426 27.56 -8.21 1.61
N ALA A 427 27.70 -8.74 2.82
CA ALA A 427 27.17 -8.12 4.03
C ALA A 427 27.70 -6.69 4.25
N LYS A 428 28.99 -6.48 4.02
CA LYS A 428 29.60 -5.15 4.08
C LYS A 428 29.10 -4.26 2.95
N TYR A 429 29.06 -4.78 1.71
CA TYR A 429 28.60 -4.08 0.52
C TYR A 429 27.16 -3.52 0.67
N ILE A 430 26.24 -4.35 1.19
CA ILE A 430 24.86 -3.95 1.44
C ILE A 430 24.80 -2.91 2.56
N ALA A 431 25.44 -3.19 3.71
CA ALA A 431 25.37 -2.31 4.87
C ALA A 431 25.99 -0.92 4.63
N GLU A 432 27.01 -0.79 3.79
CA GLU A 432 27.62 0.50 3.41
C GLU A 432 26.70 1.37 2.54
N ARG A 433 25.61 0.82 2.01
CA ARG A 433 24.61 1.50 1.20
C ARG A 433 23.33 1.82 1.96
N ILE A 434 23.32 1.58 3.26
CA ILE A 434 22.17 1.85 4.13
C ILE A 434 22.61 2.79 5.25
N VAL A 435 21.88 3.89 5.41
CA VAL A 435 22.08 4.83 6.52
C VAL A 435 20.97 4.65 7.53
N VAL A 436 21.30 4.53 8.81
CA VAL A 436 20.34 4.44 9.92
C VAL A 436 20.13 5.82 10.53
N GLU A 437 18.88 6.25 10.57
CA GLU A 437 18.47 7.59 11.04
C GLU A 437 17.41 7.47 12.16
N PRO A 438 17.52 8.26 13.26
CA PRO A 438 16.50 8.23 14.32
C PRO A 438 15.22 8.96 13.86
N ALA A 439 14.10 8.26 13.81
CA ALA A 439 12.81 8.80 13.38
C ALA A 439 12.14 9.62 14.49
N ARG A 440 11.51 10.75 14.11
CA ARG A 440 10.64 11.54 14.99
C ARG A 440 9.29 10.86 15.22
N GLY A 441 8.72 10.29 14.17
CA GLY A 441 7.44 9.56 14.18
C GLY A 441 7.60 8.05 14.08
N SER A 442 6.81 7.42 13.25
CA SER A 442 6.90 5.99 12.94
C SER A 442 8.18 5.66 12.19
N GLY A 443 8.69 4.44 12.39
CA GLY A 443 9.77 3.90 11.57
C GLY A 443 9.31 3.73 10.12
N HIS A 444 10.24 3.89 9.19
CA HIS A 444 10.01 3.65 7.76
C HIS A 444 11.32 3.55 7.00
N ALA A 445 11.32 2.77 5.93
CA ALA A 445 12.39 2.73 4.96
C ALA A 445 12.19 3.83 3.91
N TRP A 446 13.28 4.40 3.43
CA TRP A 446 13.28 5.30 2.28
C TRP A 446 14.34 4.84 1.30
N GLY A 447 13.90 4.28 0.19
CA GLY A 447 14.79 3.79 -0.87
C GLY A 447 15.55 4.90 -1.58
N ALA A 448 16.70 4.56 -2.11
CA ALA A 448 17.39 5.39 -3.09
C ALA A 448 16.74 5.21 -4.47
N SER A 449 16.75 6.25 -5.29
CA SER A 449 16.31 6.20 -6.69
C SER A 449 17.46 6.38 -7.69
N GLY A 450 18.67 6.59 -7.20
CA GLY A 450 19.90 6.67 -8.01
C GLY A 450 21.04 5.94 -7.33
N ARG A 451 21.87 5.22 -8.09
CA ARG A 451 22.97 4.38 -7.61
C ARG A 451 24.10 5.12 -6.88
N TRP A 452 23.99 6.44 -6.69
CA TRP A 452 24.93 7.27 -5.92
C TRP A 452 24.41 7.64 -4.52
N GLU A 453 23.20 7.21 -4.15
CA GLU A 453 22.58 7.49 -2.88
C GLU A 453 22.37 6.24 -2.03
N PRO A 454 22.50 6.32 -0.69
CA PRO A 454 22.15 5.22 0.19
C PRO A 454 20.63 5.14 0.41
N ALA A 455 20.13 3.94 0.64
CA ALA A 455 18.83 3.73 1.27
C ALA A 455 18.88 4.20 2.74
N ARG A 456 17.72 4.57 3.31
CA ARG A 456 17.61 5.11 4.68
C ARG A 456 16.68 4.27 5.52
N LEU A 457 17.23 3.72 6.58
CA LEU A 457 16.50 3.03 7.63
C LEU A 457 16.16 4.05 8.72
N ARG A 458 14.90 4.36 8.90
CA ARG A 458 14.41 5.27 9.93
C ARG A 458 13.64 4.51 10.99
N THR A 459 14.05 4.65 12.26
CA THR A 459 13.40 3.98 13.38
C THR A 459 13.45 4.82 14.64
N ARG A 460 12.55 4.54 15.59
CA ARG A 460 12.49 5.25 16.85
C ARG A 460 13.62 4.82 17.78
N ILE A 461 14.37 5.79 18.27
CA ILE A 461 15.43 5.58 19.26
C ILE A 461 15.24 6.64 20.36
N GLY A 462 14.84 6.19 21.55
CA GLY A 462 14.63 7.06 22.69
C GLY A 462 15.93 7.41 23.42
N ASP A 463 15.84 8.25 24.46
CA ASP A 463 16.99 8.67 25.28
C ASP A 463 17.72 7.51 25.97
N LYS A 464 17.02 6.41 26.20
CA LYS A 464 17.60 5.19 26.80
C LYS A 464 18.10 4.18 25.76
N GLY A 465 18.03 4.51 24.47
CA GLY A 465 18.30 3.61 23.35
C GLY A 465 17.03 3.07 22.72
N MET A 466 17.19 2.14 21.79
CA MET A 466 16.15 1.50 21.01
C MET A 466 15.40 0.47 21.87
N ASP A 467 14.10 0.68 22.14
CA ASP A 467 13.25 -0.32 22.78
C ASP A 467 12.99 -1.52 21.85
N TYR A 468 12.36 -2.57 22.37
CA TYR A 468 12.12 -3.77 21.55
C TYR A 468 11.18 -3.50 20.38
N LYS A 469 10.16 -2.66 20.56
CA LYS A 469 9.25 -2.28 19.48
C LYS A 469 9.98 -1.51 18.37
N GLY A 470 10.83 -0.56 18.73
CA GLY A 470 11.70 0.15 17.79
C GLY A 470 12.69 -0.77 17.07
N TYR A 471 13.22 -1.77 17.78
CA TYR A 471 14.09 -2.79 17.19
C TYR A 471 13.34 -3.70 16.19
N ASN A 472 12.16 -4.19 16.54
CA ASN A 472 11.34 -5.03 15.67
C ASN A 472 10.99 -4.28 14.37
N ILE A 473 10.58 -3.00 14.48
CA ILE A 473 10.38 -2.11 13.34
C ILE A 473 11.70 -1.91 12.56
N ALA A 474 12.82 -1.66 13.25
CA ALA A 474 14.11 -1.47 12.57
C ALA A 474 14.53 -2.70 11.76
N VAL A 475 14.20 -3.91 12.20
CA VAL A 475 14.48 -5.15 11.46
C VAL A 475 13.56 -5.27 10.24
N HIS A 476 12.30 -4.86 10.35
CA HIS A 476 11.38 -4.77 9.21
C HIS A 476 11.91 -3.79 8.15
N GLU A 477 12.23 -2.55 8.56
CA GLU A 477 12.76 -1.52 7.67
C GLU A 477 14.13 -1.92 7.08
N PHE A 478 14.90 -2.71 7.81
CA PHE A 478 16.14 -3.28 7.31
C PHE A 478 15.89 -4.28 6.18
N GLY A 479 14.81 -5.07 6.25
CA GLY A 479 14.36 -5.93 5.16
C GLY A 479 14.10 -5.14 3.87
N HIS A 480 13.31 -4.07 3.96
CA HIS A 480 13.09 -3.16 2.84
C HIS A 480 14.38 -2.58 2.28
N ASN A 481 15.28 -2.08 3.15
CA ASN A 481 16.51 -1.46 2.67
C ASN A 481 17.49 -2.47 2.04
N VAL A 482 17.50 -3.72 2.48
CA VAL A 482 18.29 -4.78 1.83
C VAL A 482 17.74 -5.08 0.43
N GLU A 483 16.42 -5.21 0.30
CA GLU A 483 15.74 -5.37 -0.98
C GLU A 483 16.06 -4.19 -1.90
N GLN A 484 15.74 -2.95 -1.48
CA GLN A 484 15.98 -1.72 -2.23
C GLN A 484 17.44 -1.50 -2.64
N THR A 485 18.39 -1.99 -1.84
CA THR A 485 19.80 -1.92 -2.18
C THR A 485 20.18 -2.93 -3.25
N LEU A 486 19.70 -4.16 -3.14
CA LEU A 486 20.05 -5.22 -4.10
C LEU A 486 19.36 -4.99 -5.45
N ASP A 487 18.09 -4.61 -5.45
CA ASP A 487 17.35 -4.39 -6.68
C ASP A 487 17.80 -3.14 -7.44
N LEU A 488 18.29 -2.09 -6.76
CA LEU A 488 18.81 -0.90 -7.43
C LEU A 488 20.25 -1.08 -7.93
N TYR A 489 21.13 -1.65 -7.08
CA TYR A 489 22.57 -1.67 -7.37
C TYR A 489 23.01 -2.89 -8.17
N ASP A 490 22.31 -4.03 -8.01
CA ASP A 490 22.71 -5.31 -8.61
C ASP A 490 21.83 -5.69 -9.82
N ILE A 491 20.81 -4.86 -10.15
CA ILE A 491 19.97 -5.06 -11.33
C ILE A 491 20.74 -4.70 -12.62
N ASP A 492 20.52 -5.46 -13.68
CA ASP A 492 21.13 -5.27 -14.98
C ASP A 492 20.63 -4.03 -15.74
N TYR A 493 19.33 -3.73 -15.64
CA TYR A 493 18.71 -2.57 -16.26
C TYR A 493 18.00 -1.72 -15.21
N TYR A 494 18.30 -0.42 -15.15
CA TYR A 494 17.69 0.50 -14.20
C TYR A 494 16.15 0.48 -14.23
N MET A 495 15.57 0.36 -15.43
CA MET A 495 14.10 0.30 -15.57
C MET A 495 13.45 -0.95 -14.97
N LEU A 496 14.25 -1.95 -14.59
CA LEU A 496 13.79 -3.13 -13.86
C LEU A 496 13.97 -3.03 -12.35
N ASN A 497 14.49 -1.91 -11.82
CA ASN A 497 14.67 -1.80 -10.37
C ASN A 497 13.32 -1.92 -9.63
N GLY A 498 13.36 -2.54 -8.45
CA GLY A 498 12.19 -2.79 -7.61
C GLY A 498 11.61 -4.19 -7.78
N VAL A 499 10.58 -4.43 -7.00
CA VAL A 499 9.75 -5.64 -6.99
C VAL A 499 8.37 -5.32 -7.60
N PRO A 500 7.50 -6.31 -7.88
CA PRO A 500 6.26 -6.08 -8.60
C PRO A 500 5.40 -4.94 -8.05
N ASN A 501 5.10 -4.94 -6.75
CA ASN A 501 4.24 -3.95 -6.11
C ASN A 501 4.46 -3.88 -4.59
N THR A 502 3.70 -3.04 -3.89
CA THR A 502 3.79 -2.84 -2.44
C THR A 502 3.63 -4.13 -1.63
N ALA A 503 2.74 -5.05 -2.05
CA ALA A 503 2.55 -6.30 -1.32
C ALA A 503 3.82 -7.18 -1.32
N PHE A 504 4.63 -7.12 -2.38
CA PHE A 504 5.89 -7.85 -2.49
C PHE A 504 6.98 -7.24 -1.60
N THR A 505 7.15 -5.92 -1.60
CA THR A 505 8.15 -5.30 -0.73
C THR A 505 7.82 -5.52 0.74
N GLU A 506 6.53 -5.47 1.13
CA GLU A 506 6.08 -5.82 2.48
C GLU A 506 6.36 -7.29 2.82
N ALA A 507 6.03 -8.23 1.93
CA ALA A 507 6.29 -9.64 2.12
C ALA A 507 7.79 -9.92 2.36
N LEU A 508 8.66 -9.26 1.60
CA LEU A 508 10.11 -9.38 1.72
C LEU A 508 10.65 -8.76 3.03
N ALA A 509 10.06 -7.67 3.51
CA ALA A 509 10.41 -7.08 4.80
C ALA A 509 10.00 -7.97 5.98
N PHE A 510 8.84 -8.63 5.89
CA PHE A 510 8.40 -9.59 6.90
C PHE A 510 9.33 -10.80 7.04
N ILE A 511 10.02 -11.22 5.99
CA ILE A 511 11.07 -12.27 6.07
C ILE A 511 12.15 -11.88 7.08
N PHE A 512 12.53 -10.60 7.13
CA PHE A 512 13.48 -10.10 8.14
C PHE A 512 12.82 -9.95 9.50
N GLN A 513 11.66 -9.32 9.57
CA GLN A 513 10.96 -9.01 10.82
C GLN A 513 10.68 -10.26 11.66
N LYS A 514 10.26 -11.35 11.04
CA LYS A 514 10.03 -12.63 11.72
C LYS A 514 11.29 -13.24 12.34
N ARG A 515 12.46 -12.80 11.91
CA ARG A 515 13.77 -13.24 12.44
C ARG A 515 14.38 -12.28 13.46
N ASP A 516 13.60 -11.32 13.97
CA ASP A 516 14.09 -10.30 14.90
C ASP A 516 14.71 -10.90 16.17
N LEU A 517 14.03 -11.87 16.78
CA LEU A 517 14.55 -12.61 17.96
C LEU A 517 15.76 -13.47 17.59
N GLU A 518 15.76 -14.10 16.42
CA GLU A 518 16.90 -14.87 15.92
C GLU A 518 18.14 -13.97 15.74
N LEU A 519 17.95 -12.77 15.20
CA LEU A 519 19.02 -11.77 15.05
C LEU A 519 19.52 -11.21 16.39
N LEU A 520 18.73 -11.31 17.45
CA LEU A 520 19.16 -11.05 18.84
C LEU A 520 19.89 -12.24 19.48
N GLY A 521 19.84 -13.42 18.87
CA GLY A 521 20.54 -14.62 19.33
C GLY A 521 19.64 -15.67 20.00
N PHE A 522 18.33 -15.58 19.83
CA PHE A 522 17.36 -16.60 20.25
C PHE A 522 17.06 -17.59 19.13
N ASP A 523 16.63 -18.79 19.48
CA ASP A 523 16.16 -19.74 18.48
C ASP A 523 14.83 -19.28 17.90
N TYR A 524 14.76 -19.18 16.58
CA TYR A 524 13.54 -18.95 15.83
C TYR A 524 13.08 -20.24 15.15
N LYS A 525 11.79 -20.51 15.23
CA LYS A 525 11.12 -21.55 14.44
C LYS A 525 9.75 -21.06 14.01
N LEU A 526 9.47 -21.18 12.73
CA LEU A 526 8.08 -21.16 12.25
C LEU A 526 7.36 -22.32 12.92
N ASP A 527 6.38 -22.02 13.75
CA ASP A 527 5.52 -23.01 14.41
C ASP A 527 4.12 -23.05 13.80
N ASP A 528 3.35 -24.05 14.21
CA ASP A 528 1.97 -24.23 13.77
C ASP A 528 1.11 -22.97 14.08
N ASN A 529 1.37 -22.28 15.20
CA ASN A 529 0.64 -21.06 15.56
C ASN A 529 0.94 -19.88 14.63
N THR A 530 2.19 -19.73 14.19
CA THR A 530 2.55 -18.67 13.21
C THR A 530 1.80 -18.85 11.89
N THR A 531 1.67 -20.09 11.42
CA THR A 531 0.89 -20.40 10.22
C THR A 531 -0.60 -20.08 10.41
N LEU A 532 -1.17 -20.42 11.57
CA LEU A 532 -2.56 -20.12 11.91
C LEU A 532 -2.80 -18.60 12.07
N ASP A 533 -1.83 -17.85 12.59
CA ASP A 533 -1.90 -16.39 12.72
C ASP A 533 -1.94 -15.70 11.35
N ILE A 534 -1.06 -16.11 10.44
CA ILE A 534 -1.06 -15.62 9.05
C ILE A 534 -2.40 -15.93 8.37
N PHE A 535 -2.88 -17.15 8.52
CA PHE A 535 -4.13 -17.59 7.90
C PHE A 535 -5.33 -16.81 8.41
N TRP A 536 -5.45 -16.66 9.74
CA TRP A 536 -6.59 -15.96 10.34
C TRP A 536 -6.54 -14.45 10.09
N GLY A 537 -5.32 -13.87 10.06
CA GLY A 537 -5.11 -12.47 9.63
C GLY A 537 -5.48 -12.24 8.16
N ALA A 538 -5.13 -13.16 7.28
CA ALA A 538 -5.56 -13.10 5.88
C ALA A 538 -7.09 -13.22 5.75
N TYR A 539 -7.73 -14.16 6.47
CA TYR A 539 -9.19 -14.31 6.53
C TYR A 539 -9.86 -13.01 7.02
N GLU A 540 -9.33 -12.37 8.07
CA GLU A 540 -9.81 -11.07 8.57
C GLU A 540 -9.90 -10.04 7.45
N ILE A 541 -8.80 -9.80 6.73
CA ILE A 541 -8.66 -8.67 5.82
C ILE A 541 -9.30 -8.93 4.44
N MET A 542 -9.38 -10.18 3.99
CA MET A 542 -9.93 -10.48 2.65
C MET A 542 -11.38 -10.04 2.49
N GLY A 543 -12.23 -10.22 3.49
CA GLY A 543 -13.62 -9.76 3.43
C GLY A 543 -13.73 -8.23 3.42
N VAL A 544 -12.84 -7.56 4.16
CA VAL A 544 -12.73 -6.10 4.14
C VAL A 544 -12.29 -5.60 2.76
N ALA A 545 -11.28 -6.25 2.18
CA ALA A 545 -10.80 -5.92 0.83
C ALA A 545 -11.88 -6.13 -0.24
N LEU A 546 -12.64 -7.22 -0.17
CA LEU A 546 -13.79 -7.45 -1.06
C LEU A 546 -14.87 -6.36 -0.88
N THR A 547 -15.14 -5.94 0.35
CA THR A 547 -16.10 -4.86 0.63
C THR A 547 -15.63 -3.55 0.01
N ASP A 548 -14.35 -3.21 0.10
CA ASP A 548 -13.76 -2.03 -0.53
C ASP A 548 -13.85 -2.12 -2.08
N MET A 549 -13.41 -3.24 -2.65
CA MET A 549 -13.48 -3.47 -4.11
C MET A 549 -14.92 -3.34 -4.66
N TYR A 550 -15.89 -3.95 -4.00
CA TYR A 550 -17.29 -3.87 -4.43
C TYR A 550 -17.89 -2.47 -4.21
N THR A 551 -17.40 -1.72 -3.20
CA THR A 551 -17.77 -0.30 -3.02
C THR A 551 -17.32 0.53 -4.21
N TRP A 552 -16.10 0.35 -4.71
CA TRP A 552 -15.59 1.06 -5.88
C TRP A 552 -16.30 0.65 -7.17
N GLN A 553 -16.62 -0.63 -7.34
CA GLN A 553 -17.46 -1.09 -8.47
C GLN A 553 -18.85 -0.47 -8.43
N TRP A 554 -19.43 -0.38 -7.23
CA TRP A 554 -20.73 0.27 -7.06
C TRP A 554 -20.68 1.76 -7.38
N LEU A 555 -19.65 2.48 -6.97
CA LEU A 555 -19.43 3.89 -7.27
C LEU A 555 -19.35 4.15 -8.78
N TYR A 556 -18.61 3.35 -9.52
CA TYR A 556 -18.56 3.45 -10.98
C TYR A 556 -19.90 3.15 -11.65
N ALA A 557 -20.74 2.32 -11.05
CA ALA A 557 -22.11 2.07 -11.53
C ALA A 557 -23.09 3.18 -11.13
N HIS A 558 -22.76 4.02 -10.13
CA HIS A 558 -23.62 5.07 -9.58
C HIS A 558 -22.85 6.38 -9.36
N PRO A 559 -22.29 7.00 -10.41
CA PRO A 559 -21.40 8.16 -10.28
C PRO A 559 -22.09 9.41 -9.67
N GLU A 560 -23.41 9.51 -9.82
CA GLU A 560 -24.20 10.62 -9.28
C GLU A 560 -24.71 10.39 -7.83
N ALA A 561 -24.28 9.32 -7.19
CA ALA A 561 -24.75 8.97 -5.85
C ALA A 561 -24.50 10.08 -4.82
N THR A 562 -25.35 10.15 -3.81
CA THR A 562 -25.18 10.95 -2.61
C THR A 562 -24.40 10.17 -1.55
N ALA A 563 -23.86 10.86 -0.54
CA ALA A 563 -23.16 10.22 0.57
C ALA A 563 -24.07 9.26 1.37
N SER A 564 -25.38 9.57 1.48
CA SER A 564 -26.36 8.70 2.13
C SER A 564 -26.62 7.43 1.34
N GLU A 565 -26.77 7.53 0.01
CA GLU A 565 -26.91 6.34 -0.86
C GLU A 565 -25.65 5.48 -0.83
N LEU A 566 -24.46 6.10 -0.81
CA LEU A 566 -23.20 5.38 -0.67
C LEU A 566 -23.12 4.67 0.69
N ARG A 567 -23.49 5.32 1.81
CA ARG A 567 -23.55 4.65 3.12
C ARG A 567 -24.42 3.40 3.05
N ASP A 568 -25.62 3.53 2.53
CA ASP A 568 -26.57 2.43 2.48
C ASP A 568 -26.06 1.29 1.58
N ALA A 569 -25.41 1.63 0.48
CA ALA A 569 -24.74 0.66 -0.40
C ALA A 569 -23.57 -0.06 0.28
N VAL A 570 -22.66 0.66 0.93
CA VAL A 570 -21.50 0.08 1.62
C VAL A 570 -21.96 -0.83 2.76
N VAL A 571 -22.94 -0.41 3.55
CA VAL A 571 -23.53 -1.24 4.62
C VAL A 571 -24.16 -2.51 4.05
N SER A 572 -24.88 -2.41 2.91
CA SER A 572 -25.44 -3.58 2.23
C SER A 572 -24.36 -4.52 1.70
N ILE A 573 -23.35 -3.99 1.00
CA ILE A 573 -22.21 -4.76 0.48
C ILE A 573 -21.49 -5.49 1.62
N ALA A 574 -21.19 -4.80 2.72
CA ALA A 574 -20.53 -5.40 3.88
C ALA A 574 -21.36 -6.55 4.48
N LYS A 575 -22.69 -6.37 4.59
CA LYS A 575 -23.60 -7.44 5.06
C LYS A 575 -23.66 -8.62 4.08
N ASP A 576 -23.66 -8.38 2.80
CA ASP A 576 -23.71 -9.44 1.78
C ASP A 576 -22.43 -10.30 1.83
N VAL A 577 -21.23 -9.65 1.91
CA VAL A 577 -19.96 -10.34 2.08
C VAL A 577 -19.93 -11.09 3.42
N TRP A 578 -20.39 -10.46 4.49
CA TRP A 578 -20.46 -11.08 5.80
C TRP A 578 -21.38 -12.30 5.82
N ASN A 579 -22.60 -12.16 5.36
CA ASN A 579 -23.59 -13.23 5.34
C ASN A 579 -23.11 -14.44 4.52
N LYS A 580 -22.39 -14.18 3.44
CA LYS A 580 -21.90 -15.24 2.56
C LYS A 580 -20.70 -16.00 3.13
N TYR A 581 -19.75 -15.32 3.75
CA TYR A 581 -18.45 -15.92 4.10
C TYR A 581 -18.13 -15.94 5.61
N TYR A 582 -18.71 -15.05 6.41
CA TYR A 582 -18.35 -14.85 7.82
C TYR A 582 -19.46 -15.30 8.77
N ALA A 583 -20.72 -15.00 8.50
CA ALA A 583 -21.84 -15.42 9.36
C ALA A 583 -21.93 -16.94 9.54
N PRO A 584 -21.64 -17.80 8.54
CA PRO A 584 -21.62 -19.25 8.73
C PRO A 584 -20.56 -19.73 9.73
N VAL A 585 -19.54 -18.93 10.01
CA VAL A 585 -18.39 -19.25 10.87
C VAL A 585 -18.47 -18.50 12.21
N LEU A 586 -18.70 -17.19 12.18
CA LEU A 586 -18.70 -16.31 13.35
C LEU A 586 -20.11 -16.06 13.90
N GLY A 587 -21.16 -16.56 13.23
CA GLY A 587 -22.53 -16.25 13.61
C GLY A 587 -22.95 -14.83 13.27
N THR A 588 -24.07 -14.39 13.85
CA THR A 588 -24.59 -13.02 13.73
C THR A 588 -24.74 -12.56 12.28
N PRO A 589 -25.84 -12.93 11.59
CA PRO A 589 -26.11 -12.43 10.24
C PRO A 589 -26.30 -10.91 10.23
N ASP A 590 -26.21 -10.32 9.04
CA ASP A 590 -26.40 -8.89 8.76
C ASP A 590 -25.41 -7.95 9.53
N CYS A 591 -24.20 -8.44 9.81
CA CYS A 591 -23.16 -7.66 10.45
C CYS A 591 -22.40 -6.81 9.43
N PRO A 592 -22.36 -5.48 9.53
CA PRO A 592 -21.65 -4.60 8.60
C PRO A 592 -20.20 -4.34 9.02
N LEU A 593 -19.62 -5.12 9.92
CA LEU A 593 -18.32 -4.86 10.54
C LEU A 593 -17.17 -4.70 9.55
N LEU A 594 -17.25 -5.36 8.39
CA LEU A 594 -16.24 -5.27 7.34
C LEU A 594 -16.08 -3.85 6.78
N ALA A 595 -17.07 -2.96 6.94
CA ALA A 595 -17.00 -1.57 6.49
C ALA A 595 -16.33 -0.61 7.49
N VAL A 596 -15.84 -1.09 8.63
CA VAL A 596 -15.28 -0.21 9.68
C VAL A 596 -13.88 0.32 9.33
N TYR A 597 -13.16 -0.35 8.44
CA TYR A 597 -11.75 -0.06 8.16
C TYR A 597 -11.53 1.36 7.60
N SER A 598 -10.66 2.13 8.28
CA SER A 598 -10.37 3.52 7.92
C SER A 598 -9.75 3.66 6.54
N HIS A 599 -9.01 2.67 6.08
CA HIS A 599 -8.40 2.71 4.74
C HIS A 599 -9.41 2.76 3.60
N MET A 600 -10.64 2.31 3.80
CA MET A 600 -11.72 2.58 2.83
C MET A 600 -11.96 4.07 2.60
N VAL A 601 -11.62 4.92 3.59
CA VAL A 601 -11.83 6.38 3.55
C VAL A 601 -10.62 7.13 3.01
N ASN A 602 -9.40 6.81 3.53
CA ASN A 602 -8.19 7.60 3.27
C ASN A 602 -7.19 6.94 2.32
N SER A 603 -7.41 5.69 1.93
CA SER A 603 -6.49 4.91 1.09
C SER A 603 -7.29 4.05 0.11
N PRO A 604 -7.84 4.65 -0.95
CA PRO A 604 -8.74 3.96 -1.89
C PRO A 604 -8.14 2.67 -2.45
N MET A 605 -8.89 1.57 -2.37
CA MET A 605 -8.52 0.26 -2.94
C MET A 605 -7.14 -0.28 -2.48
N TYR A 606 -6.60 0.24 -1.36
CA TYR A 606 -5.31 -0.21 -0.82
C TYR A 606 -5.42 -1.53 -0.05
N LEU A 607 -6.58 -1.79 0.56
CA LEU A 607 -6.83 -2.94 1.44
C LEU A 607 -6.48 -4.31 0.83
N PRO A 608 -6.66 -4.57 -0.47
CA PRO A 608 -6.24 -5.82 -1.09
C PRO A 608 -4.75 -6.15 -0.97
N ASN A 609 -3.87 -5.14 -0.81
CA ASN A 609 -2.43 -5.36 -0.68
C ASN A 609 -2.05 -6.16 0.58
N TYR A 610 -2.78 -5.99 1.69
CA TYR A 610 -2.48 -6.67 2.94
C TYR A 610 -2.62 -8.21 2.84
N PRO A 611 -3.79 -8.77 2.49
CA PRO A 611 -3.93 -10.21 2.40
C PRO A 611 -3.11 -10.78 1.23
N PHE A 612 -2.94 -10.03 0.15
CA PHE A 612 -2.09 -10.41 -0.96
C PHE A 612 -0.63 -10.55 -0.52
N GLY A 613 -0.12 -9.59 0.27
CA GLY A 613 1.22 -9.64 0.88
C GLY A 613 1.41 -10.84 1.80
N HIS A 614 0.42 -11.20 2.63
CA HIS A 614 0.48 -12.38 3.50
C HIS A 614 0.56 -13.70 2.70
N ILE A 615 -0.16 -13.79 1.58
CA ILE A 615 -0.09 -14.97 0.71
C ILE A 615 1.32 -15.10 0.10
N ILE A 616 1.85 -14.01 -0.43
CA ILE A 616 3.19 -13.96 -1.03
C ILE A 616 4.26 -14.30 0.02
N GLU A 617 4.18 -13.68 1.18
CA GLU A 617 5.07 -13.94 2.31
C GLU A 617 5.10 -15.41 2.67
N TYR A 618 3.93 -16.04 2.80
CA TYR A 618 3.85 -17.45 3.15
C TYR A 618 4.49 -18.36 2.09
N GLN A 619 4.25 -18.09 0.80
CA GLN A 619 4.88 -18.83 -0.29
C GLN A 619 6.41 -18.66 -0.30
N LEU A 620 6.91 -17.43 -0.10
CA LEU A 620 8.33 -17.14 -0.01
C LEU A 620 9.00 -17.83 1.19
N GLU A 621 8.39 -17.76 2.38
CA GLU A 621 8.91 -18.42 3.57
C GLU A 621 8.93 -19.93 3.41
N SER A 622 7.88 -20.53 2.83
CA SER A 622 7.81 -21.96 2.55
C SER A 622 8.90 -22.41 1.57
N HIS A 623 9.21 -21.58 0.58
CA HIS A 623 10.30 -21.83 -0.35
C HIS A 623 11.67 -21.72 0.34
N LEU A 624 11.89 -20.64 1.09
CA LEU A 624 13.15 -20.39 1.82
C LEU A 624 13.42 -21.41 2.92
N ALA A 625 12.38 -21.97 3.52
CA ALA A 625 12.51 -23.06 4.50
C ALA A 625 13.13 -24.35 3.92
N GLN A 626 13.13 -24.51 2.60
CA GLN A 626 13.78 -25.65 1.92
C GLN A 626 15.29 -25.44 1.74
N CYS A 627 15.83 -24.26 2.01
CA CYS A 627 17.25 -24.00 1.94
C CYS A 627 18.01 -24.86 2.96
N ARG A 628 19.05 -25.58 2.50
CA ARG A 628 19.79 -26.56 3.31
C ARG A 628 20.62 -25.93 4.42
N ASN A 629 21.00 -24.68 4.25
CA ASN A 629 21.83 -23.92 5.18
C ASN A 629 21.68 -22.40 4.93
N ARG A 630 22.27 -21.61 5.82
CA ARG A 630 22.19 -20.13 5.73
C ARG A 630 22.84 -19.54 4.49
N LEU A 631 23.87 -20.14 3.94
CA LEU A 631 24.51 -19.65 2.70
C LEU A 631 23.55 -19.83 1.52
N ASP A 632 22.87 -20.99 1.44
CA ASP A 632 21.86 -21.23 0.43
C ASP A 632 20.71 -20.23 0.60
N PHE A 633 20.27 -19.95 1.83
CA PHE A 633 19.24 -18.96 2.15
C PHE A 633 19.61 -17.55 1.64
N ALA A 634 20.81 -17.05 1.98
CA ALA A 634 21.26 -15.73 1.54
C ALA A 634 21.44 -15.64 0.02
N SER A 635 21.90 -16.71 -0.61
CA SER A 635 22.04 -16.79 -2.07
C SER A 635 20.68 -16.73 -2.76
N GLU A 636 19.69 -17.41 -2.18
CA GLU A 636 18.33 -17.45 -2.69
C GLU A 636 17.61 -16.10 -2.50
N LEU A 637 17.78 -15.45 -1.33
CA LEU A 637 17.30 -14.09 -1.12
C LEU A 637 17.85 -13.11 -2.17
N ARG A 638 19.18 -13.15 -2.40
CA ARG A 638 19.78 -12.29 -3.41
C ARG A 638 19.22 -12.54 -4.80
N ARG A 639 19.04 -13.81 -5.18
CA ARG A 639 18.44 -14.18 -6.47
C ARG A 639 17.04 -13.63 -6.60
N ILE A 640 16.22 -13.78 -5.57
CA ILE A 640 14.83 -13.31 -5.52
C ILE A 640 14.77 -11.77 -5.63
N TYR A 641 15.59 -11.06 -4.86
CA TYR A 641 15.60 -9.59 -4.84
C TYR A 641 16.12 -8.97 -6.16
N THR A 642 16.88 -9.71 -6.97
CA THR A 642 17.40 -9.24 -8.25
C THR A 642 16.59 -9.73 -9.47
N LEU A 643 15.41 -10.32 -9.26
CA LEU A 643 14.52 -10.66 -10.37
C LEU A 643 14.04 -9.41 -11.12
N GLY A 644 13.96 -8.29 -10.42
CA GLY A 644 13.47 -7.03 -10.95
C GLY A 644 11.94 -6.96 -11.03
N ARG A 645 11.43 -5.83 -11.47
CA ARG A 645 10.00 -5.52 -11.56
C ARG A 645 9.36 -6.24 -12.74
N LEU A 646 9.05 -7.53 -12.55
CA LEU A 646 8.20 -8.34 -13.43
C LEU A 646 6.75 -8.27 -12.95
N THR A 647 5.79 -8.84 -13.69
CA THR A 647 4.42 -8.97 -13.14
C THR A 647 4.39 -10.01 -12.01
N PRO A 648 3.48 -9.90 -11.03
CA PRO A 648 3.41 -10.78 -9.87
C PRO A 648 3.45 -12.28 -10.20
N GLN A 649 2.69 -12.72 -11.19
CA GLN A 649 2.62 -14.14 -11.53
C GLN A 649 3.94 -14.66 -12.13
N ILE A 650 4.55 -13.88 -13.03
CA ILE A 650 5.84 -14.25 -13.65
C ILE A 650 6.95 -14.16 -12.60
N TRP A 651 6.93 -13.14 -11.75
CA TRP A 651 7.92 -12.99 -10.68
C TRP A 651 7.87 -14.18 -9.70
N MET A 652 6.67 -14.55 -9.23
CA MET A 652 6.51 -15.69 -8.33
C MET A 652 6.86 -17.02 -9.00
N GLN A 653 6.50 -17.22 -10.25
CA GLN A 653 6.93 -18.39 -11.00
C GLN A 653 8.46 -18.50 -11.07
N GLN A 654 9.18 -17.39 -11.22
CA GLN A 654 10.64 -17.38 -11.21
C GLN A 654 11.22 -17.45 -9.78
N ALA A 655 10.56 -16.86 -8.79
CA ALA A 655 11.01 -16.84 -7.41
C ALA A 655 10.88 -18.19 -6.73
N VAL A 656 9.70 -18.79 -6.77
CA VAL A 656 9.36 -19.98 -5.98
C VAL A 656 8.88 -21.17 -6.81
N GLY A 657 8.80 -21.03 -8.14
CA GLY A 657 8.40 -22.09 -9.07
C GLY A 657 6.88 -22.25 -9.24
N SER A 658 6.08 -21.34 -8.69
CA SER A 658 4.61 -21.32 -8.82
C SER A 658 4.09 -19.88 -8.88
N GLU A 659 2.94 -19.69 -9.49
CA GLU A 659 2.21 -18.42 -9.45
C GLU A 659 1.71 -18.12 -8.02
N VAL A 660 1.20 -16.89 -7.78
CA VAL A 660 0.58 -16.55 -6.48
C VAL A 660 -0.64 -17.43 -6.24
N SER A 661 -0.65 -18.12 -5.10
CA SER A 661 -1.73 -19.05 -4.73
C SER A 661 -1.91 -19.11 -3.21
N VAL A 662 -3.14 -19.29 -2.76
CA VAL A 662 -3.50 -19.58 -1.36
C VAL A 662 -3.32 -21.06 -1.01
N ASP A 663 -3.21 -21.94 -1.99
CA ASP A 663 -3.22 -23.41 -1.77
C ASP A 663 -2.10 -23.88 -0.84
N PRO A 664 -0.84 -23.37 -0.91
CA PRO A 664 0.19 -23.78 0.04
C PRO A 664 -0.15 -23.43 1.49
N LEU A 665 -0.80 -22.28 1.74
CA LEU A 665 -1.26 -21.89 3.07
C LEU A 665 -2.42 -22.79 3.54
N LEU A 666 -3.39 -23.09 2.66
CA LEU A 666 -4.52 -23.98 2.95
C LEU A 666 -4.03 -25.40 3.30
N GLU A 667 -3.12 -25.97 2.52
CA GLU A 667 -2.53 -27.30 2.76
C GLU A 667 -1.82 -27.38 4.11
N ALA A 668 -1.05 -26.33 4.46
CA ALA A 668 -0.36 -26.24 5.74
C ALA A 668 -1.34 -26.15 6.91
N VAL A 669 -2.33 -25.29 6.82
CA VAL A 669 -3.40 -25.13 7.85
C VAL A 669 -4.17 -26.44 8.02
N GLY A 670 -4.61 -27.07 6.93
CA GLY A 670 -5.31 -28.35 6.99
C GLY A 670 -4.48 -29.46 7.64
N THR A 671 -3.16 -29.46 7.44
CA THR A 671 -2.24 -30.38 8.13
C THR A 671 -2.19 -30.11 9.63
N ILE A 672 -2.22 -28.84 10.05
CA ILE A 672 -2.14 -28.46 11.46
C ILE A 672 -3.44 -28.78 12.19
N VAL A 673 -4.59 -28.43 11.66
CA VAL A 673 -5.88 -28.58 12.36
C VAL A 673 -6.41 -30.03 12.39
N ARG A 674 -5.87 -30.91 11.52
CA ARG A 674 -6.24 -32.34 11.46
C ARG A 674 -5.28 -33.25 12.27
N LYS A 675 -4.26 -32.68 12.95
CA LYS A 675 -3.42 -33.40 13.92
C LYS A 675 -4.19 -33.66 15.22
#